data_15c205dd75c8cff62f15c4a469968f66
#
_entry.id   15c205dd75c8cff62f15c4a469968f66
#
_cell.length_a   1.000
_cell.length_b   1.000
_cell.length_c   1.000
_cell.angle_alpha   90.00
_cell.angle_beta   90.00
_cell.angle_gamma   90.00
#
_symmetry.space_group_name_H-M   'P 1'
#
loop_
_entity.id
_entity.type
_entity.pdbx_description
1 polymer ?
#
loop_
_entity_poly.entity_id
_entity_poly.type
_entity_poly.pdbx_seq_one_letter_code
_entity_poly.pdbx_strand_id
1 'polypeptide(L)'
;MTTERPRVILVGSRIRQYREYALASLAARYEVTLIAPEAPSWQAKYVDTHRIADTTDAHKLFPSVADLRGEVAEAAIVTWDEWSLAAVSSVAARLGLRAMDPAAAKVCRDKYATRQALEAAGMAAVRHAPAASEDEAVAAAEAIGFPVVVKPRTLGGSFGVMVARDADGLRQAYRLAAASRLQGAGTADTVLVEEYVEGPELSVDSTVVDGVVTPVCVARKRLGPQPYFEEVGHLVTGWKDEPWAEAVVQLVKDSHRAVGVDYGVTHTELRVSADGPRLIELNGRLGGDLIPHVHQLATGIDLAVAAAEIAFERVPDLTPTRALSGEIRFLYPSYDGTIDRVVLPDPSEVDGLVEAVALAEPGDELQLPPRGLTPRSAALIAVGEDPVETRRALDRAEGLSRTEVTGASTHKLGARVENAVTRRFFDHERTAARMTVSGVRGVEWFRYGAGGGEGLNRPVFLSAEDVAGLERDLNGLFELLKSVPGRLFGGDLRAFAKAVGMSDTQADLVLRGAVEEIPPLSRADLYRETGGFRLMELNTGTSLGGWQMGEFARALIKDEEFAAFAAAEDLVYPDPLARITDVLRRQAPSLAGVGRPLLAITDWPDGFEKSKCWMEFVVPAFKDLGFDPVVCHLGDFTYEDGKVVYDGRRVDVVYRLFLPGEMPDEPRTYDLVNPLLDAAEAGQVELFASLDCELYGNKGSLAMLSDERNRAALTEEERDLVDRILPWTRFVRDEKVTFEGEKIDLLPYAVANKDLLVLKPTLLYGGVGVTPGWTTDQKEWVEKLHQAVGGPFVLQRRLLPTTERFLSEDGVTTEDMAVAYGTLMVDGKYAGTLARGVTDPAVGIVSMLRGAQIGCAFHVADPADGEGER
;
A
#
# COMPACT_ATOMS: atom_id res chain seq x y z
N MET A 1 -12.09 60.90 11.89
CA MET A 1 -12.57 59.81 12.72
C MET A 1 -11.80 58.58 12.27
N THR A 2 -10.82 58.16 13.05
CA THR A 2 -10.18 56.85 12.82
C THR A 2 -11.25 55.80 13.17
N THR A 3 -11.76 55.14 12.16
CA THR A 3 -12.67 54.00 12.38
C THR A 3 -11.82 52.90 13.10
N GLU A 4 -12.09 52.73 14.42
CA GLU A 4 -11.52 51.57 15.14
C GLU A 4 -11.86 50.32 14.40
N ARG A 5 -10.88 49.45 14.12
CA ARG A 5 -11.11 48.15 13.51
C ARG A 5 -11.91 47.30 14.51
N PRO A 6 -12.94 46.53 14.09
CA PRO A 6 -13.65 45.61 14.97
C PRO A 6 -12.66 44.61 15.56
N ARG A 7 -12.91 44.17 16.82
CA ARG A 7 -11.98 43.25 17.52
C ARG A 7 -12.40 41.81 17.37
N VAL A 8 -11.45 40.96 16.92
CA VAL A 8 -11.58 39.50 16.94
C VAL A 8 -10.78 38.94 18.12
N ILE A 9 -11.46 38.23 19.01
CA ILE A 9 -10.89 37.43 20.09
C ILE A 9 -10.62 36.02 19.53
N LEU A 10 -9.37 35.76 19.20
CA LEU A 10 -8.92 34.46 18.73
C LEU A 10 -8.51 33.59 19.91
N VAL A 11 -9.14 32.44 20.08
CA VAL A 11 -8.81 31.51 21.15
C VAL A 11 -8.06 30.31 20.57
N GLY A 12 -6.77 30.19 20.93
CA GLY A 12 -5.89 29.15 20.38
C GLY A 12 -5.44 29.44 18.95
N SER A 13 -4.14 29.38 18.68
CA SER A 13 -3.59 29.67 17.34
C SER A 13 -3.00 28.44 16.65
N ARG A 14 -2.67 27.38 17.40
CA ARG A 14 -2.10 26.13 16.91
C ARG A 14 -0.71 26.31 16.25
N ILE A 15 -0.34 25.39 15.40
CA ILE A 15 0.99 25.29 14.77
C ILE A 15 1.11 26.32 13.65
N ARG A 16 2.26 27.02 13.59
CA ARG A 16 2.54 28.11 12.67
C ARG A 16 2.30 27.70 11.21
N GLN A 17 2.92 26.63 10.77
CA GLN A 17 2.94 26.17 9.38
C GLN A 17 1.54 25.91 8.83
N TYR A 18 0.59 25.58 9.68
CA TYR A 18 -0.78 25.27 9.28
C TYR A 18 -1.77 26.41 9.50
N ARG A 19 -1.41 27.49 10.26
CA ARG A 19 -2.39 28.53 10.67
C ARG A 19 -1.91 29.97 10.48
N GLU A 20 -0.66 30.19 10.07
CA GLU A 20 -0.16 31.55 9.88
C GLU A 20 -0.96 32.33 8.83
N TYR A 21 -1.37 31.69 7.73
CA TYR A 21 -2.21 32.29 6.69
C TYR A 21 -3.53 32.82 7.24
N ALA A 22 -4.21 32.08 8.10
CA ALA A 22 -5.50 32.43 8.66
C ALA A 22 -5.38 33.60 9.65
N LEU A 23 -4.33 33.59 10.49
CA LEU A 23 -4.05 34.70 11.41
C LEU A 23 -3.67 35.98 10.65
N ALA A 24 -2.87 35.86 9.59
CA ALA A 24 -2.53 36.98 8.71
C ALA A 24 -3.77 37.59 8.04
N SER A 25 -4.70 36.78 7.57
CA SER A 25 -5.98 37.22 6.99
C SER A 25 -6.83 38.01 7.99
N LEU A 26 -6.94 37.52 9.22
CA LEU A 26 -7.66 38.22 10.26
C LEU A 26 -6.98 39.58 10.61
N ALA A 27 -5.66 39.60 10.84
CA ALA A 27 -4.90 40.79 11.21
C ALA A 27 -4.95 41.88 10.13
N ALA A 28 -5.12 41.53 8.87
CA ALA A 28 -5.29 42.49 7.78
C ALA A 28 -6.61 43.28 7.85
N ARG A 29 -7.63 42.77 8.55
CA ARG A 29 -8.99 43.34 8.58
C ARG A 29 -9.47 43.77 9.96
N TYR A 30 -9.02 43.09 11.01
CA TYR A 30 -9.50 43.23 12.38
C TYR A 30 -8.39 43.60 13.34
N GLU A 31 -8.75 44.14 14.49
CA GLU A 31 -7.89 44.16 15.69
C GLU A 31 -7.92 42.75 16.29
N VAL A 32 -6.77 42.06 16.38
CA VAL A 32 -6.70 40.68 16.86
C VAL A 32 -6.19 40.62 18.28
N THR A 33 -6.99 40.07 19.19
CA THR A 33 -6.55 39.71 20.54
C THR A 33 -6.44 38.18 20.63
N LEU A 34 -5.22 37.68 20.92
CA LEU A 34 -5.01 36.25 21.09
C LEU A 34 -5.17 35.84 22.55
N ILE A 35 -5.96 34.77 22.80
CA ILE A 35 -5.96 34.06 24.07
C ILE A 35 -5.34 32.68 23.84
N ALA A 36 -4.24 32.39 24.55
CA ALA A 36 -3.50 31.14 24.44
C ALA A 36 -2.91 30.73 25.80
N PRO A 37 -2.49 29.47 25.98
CA PRO A 37 -1.84 28.99 27.20
C PRO A 37 -0.49 29.66 27.44
N GLU A 38 0.16 30.16 26.38
CA GLU A 38 1.50 30.75 26.38
C GLU A 38 1.50 32.11 25.70
N ALA A 39 2.57 32.90 25.97
CA ALA A 39 2.76 34.15 25.29
C ALA A 39 3.01 33.97 23.78
N PRO A 40 2.54 34.88 22.90
CA PRO A 40 2.72 34.76 21.47
C PRO A 40 4.22 34.81 21.10
N SER A 41 4.60 33.87 20.24
CA SER A 41 5.91 33.78 19.61
C SER A 41 5.84 34.28 18.16
N TRP A 42 5.61 33.39 17.18
CA TRP A 42 5.42 33.73 15.77
C TRP A 42 4.16 34.57 15.52
N GLN A 43 3.18 34.48 16.41
CA GLN A 43 1.92 35.25 16.32
C GLN A 43 2.14 36.75 16.62
N ALA A 44 3.19 37.11 17.32
CA ALA A 44 3.43 38.49 17.82
C ALA A 44 3.36 39.57 16.73
N LYS A 45 3.67 39.20 15.47
CA LYS A 45 3.60 40.15 14.34
C LYS A 45 2.19 40.40 13.81
N TYR A 46 1.22 39.61 14.25
CA TYR A 46 -0.16 39.64 13.77
C TYR A 46 -1.18 40.04 14.84
N VAL A 47 -0.81 39.97 16.12
CA VAL A 47 -1.76 40.21 17.20
C VAL A 47 -1.50 41.59 17.84
N ASP A 48 -2.57 42.35 18.06
CA ASP A 48 -2.51 43.67 18.69
C ASP A 48 -2.37 43.53 20.21
N THR A 49 -3.04 42.56 20.81
CA THR A 49 -2.96 42.26 22.25
C THR A 49 -3.07 40.76 22.53
N HIS A 50 -2.71 40.34 23.74
CA HIS A 50 -2.88 38.93 24.13
C HIS A 50 -3.27 38.76 25.61
N ARG A 51 -3.82 37.58 25.95
CA ARG A 51 -4.08 37.10 27.31
C ARG A 51 -3.61 35.65 27.44
N ILE A 52 -3.10 35.31 28.59
CA ILE A 52 -2.69 33.95 28.92
C ILE A 52 -3.81 33.27 29.68
N ALA A 53 -4.38 32.21 29.16
CA ALA A 53 -5.41 31.42 29.81
C ALA A 53 -5.41 29.99 29.28
N ASP A 54 -5.93 29.04 30.10
CA ASP A 54 -6.25 27.68 29.65
C ASP A 54 -7.48 27.75 28.73
N THR A 55 -7.26 27.48 27.46
CA THR A 55 -8.30 27.61 26.42
C THR A 55 -9.26 26.42 26.35
N THR A 56 -8.96 25.33 27.06
CA THR A 56 -9.76 24.10 27.06
C THR A 56 -10.77 24.05 28.21
N ASP A 57 -10.60 24.90 29.23
CA ASP A 57 -11.47 25.02 30.39
C ASP A 57 -12.29 26.30 30.31
N ALA A 58 -13.61 26.16 30.16
CA ALA A 58 -14.55 27.27 30.05
C ALA A 58 -14.56 28.19 31.31
N HIS A 59 -14.27 27.65 32.51
CA HIS A 59 -14.22 28.48 33.74
C HIS A 59 -12.98 29.34 33.78
N LYS A 60 -11.85 28.81 33.32
CA LYS A 60 -10.58 29.54 33.26
C LYS A 60 -10.51 30.54 32.10
N LEU A 61 -11.19 30.22 30.98
CA LEU A 61 -11.25 31.10 29.80
C LEU A 61 -12.21 32.28 30.00
N PHE A 62 -13.30 32.08 30.75
CA PHE A 62 -14.39 33.07 30.90
C PHE A 62 -13.95 34.45 31.34
N PRO A 63 -13.09 34.65 32.39
CA PRO A 63 -12.68 35.98 32.83
C PRO A 63 -11.98 36.77 31.71
N SER A 64 -11.04 36.14 31.00
CA SER A 64 -10.27 36.81 29.95
C SER A 64 -11.17 37.27 28.79
N VAL A 65 -12.17 36.50 28.40
CA VAL A 65 -13.11 36.87 27.32
C VAL A 65 -14.08 37.93 27.82
N ALA A 66 -14.57 37.86 29.07
CA ALA A 66 -15.50 38.83 29.64
C ALA A 66 -14.88 40.22 29.75
N ASP A 67 -13.62 40.30 30.20
CA ASP A 67 -12.88 41.57 30.31
C ASP A 67 -12.74 42.19 28.90
N LEU A 68 -12.25 41.42 27.91
CA LEU A 68 -12.06 41.90 26.54
C LEU A 68 -13.38 42.35 25.88
N ARG A 69 -14.49 41.65 26.16
CA ARG A 69 -15.82 42.00 25.65
C ARG A 69 -16.27 43.35 26.21
N GLY A 70 -15.91 43.65 27.46
CA GLY A 70 -16.23 44.91 28.10
C GLY A 70 -15.40 46.12 27.59
N GLU A 71 -14.27 45.90 26.97
CA GLU A 71 -13.37 46.95 26.52
C GLU A 71 -13.76 47.62 25.18
N VAL A 72 -14.58 46.95 24.34
CA VAL A 72 -14.93 47.41 22.98
C VAL A 72 -16.41 47.31 22.68
N ALA A 73 -16.88 48.16 21.78
CA ALA A 73 -18.28 48.21 21.38
C ALA A 73 -18.69 46.97 20.56
N GLU A 74 -17.73 46.46 19.73
CA GLU A 74 -17.97 45.31 18.86
C GLU A 74 -16.83 44.30 18.96
N ALA A 75 -17.13 43.09 19.46
CA ALA A 75 -16.18 42.00 19.59
C ALA A 75 -16.80 40.69 19.09
N ALA A 76 -16.01 39.92 18.35
CA ALA A 76 -16.35 38.56 17.95
C ALA A 76 -15.36 37.55 18.55
N ILE A 77 -15.81 36.36 18.86
CA ILE A 77 -14.96 35.28 19.34
C ILE A 77 -14.88 34.16 18.30
N VAL A 78 -13.67 33.74 17.96
CA VAL A 78 -13.42 32.65 17.00
C VAL A 78 -12.38 31.69 17.55
N THR A 79 -12.49 30.43 17.14
CA THR A 79 -11.46 29.41 17.31
C THR A 79 -11.42 28.48 16.10
N TRP A 80 -10.23 28.07 15.74
CA TRP A 80 -9.97 26.94 14.85
C TRP A 80 -9.22 25.81 15.56
N ASP A 81 -9.08 25.97 16.90
CA ASP A 81 -8.51 24.92 17.75
C ASP A 81 -9.61 23.99 18.24
N GLU A 82 -9.53 22.79 17.79
CA GLU A 82 -10.50 21.75 18.10
C GLU A 82 -10.67 21.49 19.61
N TRP A 83 -9.58 21.59 20.37
CA TRP A 83 -9.59 21.38 21.82
C TRP A 83 -10.32 22.49 22.58
N SER A 84 -10.27 23.69 22.04
CA SER A 84 -10.87 24.88 22.64
C SER A 84 -12.34 25.07 22.26
N LEU A 85 -12.84 24.36 21.23
CA LEU A 85 -14.18 24.58 20.66
C LEU A 85 -15.30 24.56 21.71
N ALA A 86 -15.38 23.52 22.54
CA ALA A 86 -16.45 23.36 23.53
C ALA A 86 -16.39 24.44 24.65
N ALA A 87 -15.17 24.82 25.05
CA ALA A 87 -14.97 25.89 26.02
C ALA A 87 -15.35 27.25 25.44
N VAL A 88 -14.93 27.57 24.22
CA VAL A 88 -15.28 28.81 23.50
C VAL A 88 -16.78 28.90 23.32
N SER A 89 -17.45 27.87 22.83
CA SER A 89 -18.91 27.86 22.67
C SER A 89 -19.64 28.11 23.99
N SER A 90 -19.18 27.49 25.09
CA SER A 90 -19.77 27.67 26.42
C SER A 90 -19.57 29.08 26.96
N VAL A 91 -18.41 29.69 26.75
CA VAL A 91 -18.11 31.06 27.15
C VAL A 91 -18.88 32.06 26.31
N ALA A 92 -18.93 31.87 25.00
CA ALA A 92 -19.69 32.73 24.08
C ALA A 92 -21.16 32.76 24.44
N ALA A 93 -21.80 31.61 24.67
CA ALA A 93 -23.20 31.52 25.06
C ALA A 93 -23.51 32.30 26.37
N ARG A 94 -22.62 32.23 27.37
CA ARG A 94 -22.74 32.96 28.63
C ARG A 94 -22.58 34.48 28.50
N LEU A 95 -21.82 34.93 27.52
CA LEU A 95 -21.54 36.37 27.30
C LEU A 95 -22.40 36.97 26.20
N GLY A 96 -23.34 36.21 25.61
CA GLY A 96 -24.13 36.67 24.49
C GLY A 96 -23.34 36.96 23.23
N LEU A 97 -22.19 36.31 23.05
CA LEU A 97 -21.39 36.32 21.81
C LEU A 97 -21.86 35.21 20.88
N ARG A 98 -21.72 35.45 19.58
CA ARG A 98 -22.14 34.47 18.57
C ARG A 98 -21.03 33.41 18.37
N ALA A 99 -21.39 32.18 18.57
CA ALA A 99 -20.56 30.99 18.28
C ALA A 99 -21.50 29.77 18.12
N MET A 100 -20.96 28.61 17.79
CA MET A 100 -21.69 27.36 17.73
C MET A 100 -22.36 27.04 19.08
N ASP A 101 -23.56 26.42 19.03
CA ASP A 101 -24.23 25.94 20.25
C ASP A 101 -23.32 25.01 21.07
N PRO A 102 -23.23 25.17 22.40
CA PRO A 102 -22.35 24.35 23.23
C PRO A 102 -22.66 22.85 23.21
N ALA A 103 -23.90 22.44 22.99
CA ALA A 103 -24.25 21.01 22.86
C ALA A 103 -23.76 20.46 21.50
N ALA A 104 -23.99 21.22 20.43
CA ALA A 104 -23.48 20.84 19.10
C ALA A 104 -21.93 20.76 19.06
N ALA A 105 -21.25 21.73 19.69
CA ALA A 105 -19.80 21.72 19.81
C ALA A 105 -19.26 20.46 20.51
N LYS A 106 -19.95 19.96 21.54
CA LYS A 106 -19.58 18.71 22.23
C LYS A 106 -19.80 17.49 21.34
N VAL A 107 -20.92 17.46 20.60
CA VAL A 107 -21.22 16.36 19.67
C VAL A 107 -20.17 16.29 18.56
N CYS A 108 -19.79 17.42 17.97
CA CYS A 108 -18.73 17.48 16.94
C CYS A 108 -17.39 16.94 17.44
N ARG A 109 -17.12 17.05 18.75
CA ARG A 109 -15.89 16.55 19.37
C ARG A 109 -15.84 15.04 19.61
N ASP A 110 -16.98 14.37 19.51
CA ASP A 110 -17.12 12.96 19.87
C ASP A 110 -17.75 12.19 18.72
N LYS A 111 -16.94 11.38 18.03
CA LYS A 111 -17.38 10.58 16.88
C LYS A 111 -18.57 9.67 17.20
N TYR A 112 -18.56 9.07 18.39
CA TYR A 112 -19.69 8.23 18.82
C TYR A 112 -20.96 9.04 19.06
N ALA A 113 -20.87 10.21 19.72
CA ALA A 113 -22.01 11.11 19.88
C ALA A 113 -22.55 11.61 18.53
N THR A 114 -21.68 11.89 17.57
CA THR A 114 -22.08 12.22 16.20
C THR A 114 -22.89 11.09 15.57
N ARG A 115 -22.44 9.82 15.67
CA ARG A 115 -23.20 8.67 15.17
C ARG A 115 -24.59 8.57 15.81
N GLN A 116 -24.68 8.72 17.14
CA GLN A 116 -25.95 8.69 17.86
C GLN A 116 -26.91 9.82 17.41
N ALA A 117 -26.38 11.02 17.15
CA ALA A 117 -27.19 12.13 16.66
C ALA A 117 -27.75 11.86 15.25
N LEU A 118 -26.96 11.26 14.35
CA LEU A 118 -27.43 10.86 13.02
C LEU A 118 -28.50 9.78 13.09
N GLU A 119 -28.32 8.76 13.92
CA GLU A 119 -29.31 7.69 14.13
C GLU A 119 -30.61 8.22 14.71
N ALA A 120 -30.54 9.10 15.71
CA ALA A 120 -31.70 9.76 16.30
C ALA A 120 -32.49 10.59 15.28
N ALA A 121 -31.80 11.15 14.28
CA ALA A 121 -32.39 11.86 13.14
C ALA A 121 -32.89 10.94 12.01
N GLY A 122 -32.75 9.61 12.15
CA GLY A 122 -33.17 8.63 11.14
C GLY A 122 -32.26 8.59 9.90
N MET A 123 -31.03 9.13 9.99
CA MET A 123 -30.06 9.11 8.90
C MET A 123 -29.32 7.77 8.86
N ALA A 124 -28.89 7.38 7.66
CA ALA A 124 -28.02 6.21 7.49
C ALA A 124 -26.60 6.54 8.01
N ALA A 125 -26.31 6.18 9.25
CA ALA A 125 -24.99 6.23 9.83
C ALA A 125 -24.17 4.98 9.43
N VAL A 126 -22.84 5.07 9.47
CA VAL A 126 -21.97 3.91 9.39
C VAL A 126 -22.25 2.98 10.57
N ARG A 127 -22.26 1.66 10.36
CA ARG A 127 -22.41 0.69 11.46
C ARG A 127 -21.24 0.85 12.41
N HIS A 128 -21.52 0.92 13.72
CA HIS A 128 -20.49 1.26 14.69
C HIS A 128 -20.77 0.66 16.07
N ALA A 129 -19.72 0.46 16.85
CA ALA A 129 -19.82 0.08 18.26
C ALA A 129 -18.62 0.64 19.05
N PRO A 130 -18.82 1.16 20.27
CA PRO A 130 -17.73 1.48 21.18
C PRO A 130 -17.17 0.19 21.78
N ALA A 131 -15.86 0.14 22.04
CA ALA A 131 -15.19 -0.97 22.70
C ALA A 131 -14.21 -0.47 23.77
N ALA A 132 -14.27 -1.06 24.98
CA ALA A 132 -13.39 -0.77 26.09
C ALA A 132 -12.27 -1.80 26.25
N SER A 133 -12.32 -2.91 25.49
CA SER A 133 -11.30 -3.97 25.49
C SER A 133 -11.11 -4.57 24.11
N GLU A 134 -10.00 -5.29 23.89
CA GLU A 134 -9.73 -6.02 22.65
C GLU A 134 -10.84 -7.03 22.32
N ASP A 135 -11.35 -7.74 23.32
CA ASP A 135 -12.38 -8.75 23.11
C ASP A 135 -13.73 -8.14 22.75
N GLU A 136 -14.07 -6.99 23.35
CA GLU A 136 -15.25 -6.22 22.94
C GLU A 136 -15.11 -5.69 21.50
N ALA A 137 -13.91 -5.24 21.11
CA ALA A 137 -13.64 -4.78 19.76
C ALA A 137 -13.78 -5.92 18.73
N VAL A 138 -13.28 -7.12 19.05
CA VAL A 138 -13.44 -8.32 18.20
C VAL A 138 -14.92 -8.66 18.05
N ALA A 139 -15.67 -8.72 19.15
CA ALA A 139 -17.11 -9.01 19.11
C ALA A 139 -17.89 -7.96 18.30
N ALA A 140 -17.51 -6.68 18.42
CA ALA A 140 -18.09 -5.59 17.64
C ALA A 140 -17.80 -5.76 16.14
N ALA A 141 -16.56 -6.07 15.77
CA ALA A 141 -16.17 -6.27 14.38
C ALA A 141 -16.84 -7.49 13.75
N GLU A 142 -16.99 -8.59 14.48
CA GLU A 142 -17.72 -9.77 14.02
C GLU A 142 -19.20 -9.46 13.76
N ALA A 143 -19.82 -8.62 14.61
CA ALA A 143 -21.21 -8.19 14.44
C ALA A 143 -21.39 -7.21 13.27
N ILE A 144 -20.43 -6.33 13.03
CA ILE A 144 -20.41 -5.36 11.92
C ILE A 144 -20.08 -6.07 10.58
N GLY A 145 -19.10 -6.97 10.60
CA GLY A 145 -18.52 -7.64 9.44
C GLY A 145 -17.24 -6.94 8.95
N PHE A 146 -16.16 -7.72 8.76
CA PHE A 146 -14.91 -7.20 8.21
C PHE A 146 -15.03 -6.82 6.71
N PRO A 147 -14.27 -5.81 6.26
CA PRO A 147 -13.29 -5.00 6.99
C PRO A 147 -13.95 -3.94 7.87
N VAL A 148 -13.26 -3.56 8.96
CA VAL A 148 -13.69 -2.50 9.88
C VAL A 148 -12.57 -1.47 10.09
N VAL A 149 -12.94 -0.26 10.51
CA VAL A 149 -12.01 0.79 10.94
C VAL A 149 -12.05 0.90 12.46
N VAL A 150 -10.87 0.92 13.05
CA VAL A 150 -10.70 1.11 14.49
C VAL A 150 -10.05 2.48 14.71
N LYS A 151 -10.65 3.28 15.57
CA LYS A 151 -10.20 4.65 15.82
C LYS A 151 -10.47 5.15 17.23
N PRO A 152 -9.64 6.09 17.74
CA PRO A 152 -9.96 6.80 18.97
C PRO A 152 -11.23 7.63 18.80
N ARG A 153 -12.05 7.71 19.85
CA ARG A 153 -13.34 8.38 19.83
C ARG A 153 -13.23 9.90 19.68
N THR A 154 -12.22 10.53 20.31
CA THR A 154 -12.14 11.99 20.47
C THR A 154 -10.88 12.62 19.87
N LEU A 155 -10.00 11.86 19.20
CA LEU A 155 -8.81 12.38 18.52
C LEU A 155 -9.12 12.77 17.08
N GLY A 156 -8.32 13.69 16.51
CA GLY A 156 -8.39 14.14 15.12
C GLY A 156 -7.07 13.89 14.38
N GLY A 157 -7.00 14.20 13.06
CA GLY A 157 -5.78 14.09 12.25
C GLY A 157 -5.34 12.65 11.99
N SER A 158 -6.28 11.73 11.86
CA SER A 158 -6.05 10.29 11.61
C SER A 158 -5.18 9.56 12.67
N PHE A 159 -4.93 10.19 13.83
CA PHE A 159 -4.13 9.59 14.90
C PHE A 159 -4.79 8.34 15.46
N GLY A 160 -4.11 7.20 15.35
CA GLY A 160 -4.57 5.92 15.86
C GLY A 160 -5.69 5.29 15.04
N VAL A 161 -5.91 5.72 13.81
CA VAL A 161 -6.92 5.17 12.90
C VAL A 161 -6.29 4.10 12.03
N MET A 162 -6.88 2.90 12.02
CA MET A 162 -6.38 1.77 11.25
C MET A 162 -7.53 0.91 10.73
N VAL A 163 -7.42 0.43 9.49
CA VAL A 163 -8.32 -0.60 8.95
C VAL A 163 -7.88 -1.99 9.39
N ALA A 164 -8.84 -2.81 9.82
CA ALA A 164 -8.63 -4.21 10.18
C ALA A 164 -9.46 -5.11 9.27
N ARG A 165 -8.85 -6.15 8.71
CA ARG A 165 -9.49 -7.09 7.79
C ARG A 165 -9.82 -8.44 8.44
N ASP A 166 -9.28 -8.69 9.61
CA ASP A 166 -9.48 -9.89 10.41
C ASP A 166 -9.29 -9.59 11.91
N ALA A 167 -9.47 -10.60 12.77
CA ALA A 167 -9.39 -10.46 14.22
C ALA A 167 -7.98 -10.10 14.72
N ASP A 168 -6.93 -10.58 14.06
CA ASP A 168 -5.55 -10.28 14.46
C ASP A 168 -5.17 -8.85 14.12
N GLY A 169 -5.49 -8.39 12.91
CA GLY A 169 -5.38 -6.99 12.50
C GLY A 169 -6.19 -6.06 13.40
N LEU A 170 -7.38 -6.51 13.83
CA LEU A 170 -8.21 -5.75 14.75
C LEU A 170 -7.56 -5.56 16.12
N ARG A 171 -6.97 -6.61 16.71
CA ARG A 171 -6.24 -6.51 17.99
C ARG A 171 -5.09 -5.52 17.88
N GLN A 172 -4.36 -5.54 16.78
CA GLN A 172 -3.30 -4.56 16.51
C GLN A 172 -3.87 -3.14 16.40
N ALA A 173 -4.93 -2.95 15.63
CA ALA A 173 -5.60 -1.65 15.46
C ALA A 173 -6.16 -1.11 16.79
N TYR A 174 -6.76 -1.97 17.62
CA TYR A 174 -7.23 -1.60 18.95
C TYR A 174 -6.08 -1.09 19.84
N ARG A 175 -4.94 -1.82 19.89
CA ARG A 175 -3.77 -1.41 20.68
C ARG A 175 -3.23 -0.07 20.22
N LEU A 176 -3.15 0.16 18.91
CA LEU A 176 -2.73 1.43 18.33
C LEU A 176 -3.69 2.56 18.73
N ALA A 177 -5.01 2.38 18.55
CA ALA A 177 -6.01 3.36 18.89
C ALA A 177 -6.03 3.68 20.40
N ALA A 178 -5.94 2.66 21.26
CA ALA A 178 -5.94 2.81 22.70
C ALA A 178 -4.63 3.46 23.23
N ALA A 179 -3.50 3.23 22.55
CA ALA A 179 -2.21 3.83 22.89
C ALA A 179 -2.03 5.25 22.34
N SER A 180 -2.82 5.64 21.32
CA SER A 180 -2.69 6.94 20.67
C SER A 180 -3.04 8.10 21.63
N ARG A 181 -2.12 9.06 21.72
CA ARG A 181 -2.24 10.24 22.58
C ARG A 181 -1.70 11.47 21.86
N LEU A 182 -2.45 12.54 21.92
CA LEU A 182 -1.99 13.85 21.49
C LEU A 182 -1.70 14.72 22.71
N GLN A 183 -0.65 15.53 22.64
CA GLN A 183 -0.31 16.45 23.71
C GLN A 183 -1.47 17.44 23.94
N GLY A 184 -2.01 17.50 25.15
CA GLY A 184 -3.16 18.34 25.50
C GLY A 184 -4.55 17.74 25.21
N ALA A 185 -4.63 16.57 24.57
CA ALA A 185 -5.87 15.82 24.46
C ALA A 185 -6.03 14.88 25.65
N GLY A 186 -7.24 14.74 26.18
CA GLY A 186 -7.55 13.71 27.16
C GLY A 186 -7.30 12.32 26.59
N THR A 187 -7.12 11.31 27.44
CA THR A 187 -7.08 9.91 27.02
C THR A 187 -8.45 9.50 26.49
N ALA A 188 -8.50 8.86 25.33
CA ALA A 188 -9.74 8.21 24.89
C ALA A 188 -10.04 7.03 25.82
N ASP A 189 -11.12 7.10 26.58
CA ASP A 189 -11.53 6.02 27.48
C ASP A 189 -12.10 4.81 26.71
N THR A 190 -12.50 5.00 25.45
CA THR A 190 -13.03 3.96 24.57
C THR A 190 -12.57 4.15 23.13
N VAL A 191 -12.41 3.02 22.45
CA VAL A 191 -12.13 2.93 21.02
C VAL A 191 -13.45 2.78 20.27
N LEU A 192 -13.56 3.28 19.06
CA LEU A 192 -14.72 3.11 18.18
C LEU A 192 -14.35 2.13 17.07
N VAL A 193 -15.18 1.10 16.87
CA VAL A 193 -15.12 0.16 15.76
C VAL A 193 -16.23 0.52 14.78
N GLU A 194 -15.90 0.76 13.51
CA GLU A 194 -16.86 1.14 12.47
C GLU A 194 -16.68 0.27 11.21
N GLU A 195 -17.76 0.11 10.45
CA GLU A 195 -17.64 -0.50 9.12
C GLU A 195 -16.68 0.32 8.24
N TYR A 196 -15.88 -0.36 7.44
CA TYR A 196 -15.07 0.30 6.41
C TYR A 196 -15.97 0.70 5.24
N VAL A 197 -16.09 1.99 5.01
CA VAL A 197 -16.82 2.52 3.86
C VAL A 197 -15.89 2.59 2.67
N GLU A 198 -16.15 1.82 1.64
CA GLU A 198 -15.38 1.83 0.40
C GLU A 198 -15.74 3.04 -0.45
N GLY A 199 -14.75 3.65 -1.12
CA GLY A 199 -14.93 4.77 -2.03
C GLY A 199 -14.03 5.97 -1.73
N PRO A 200 -13.95 6.96 -2.63
CA PRO A 200 -13.12 8.14 -2.47
C PRO A 200 -13.55 8.97 -1.25
N GLU A 201 -12.56 9.52 -0.57
CA GLU A 201 -12.76 10.36 0.62
C GLU A 201 -12.71 11.84 0.24
N LEU A 202 -13.73 12.56 0.68
CA LEU A 202 -13.88 13.99 0.46
C LEU A 202 -13.96 14.72 1.80
N SER A 203 -13.54 15.98 1.80
CA SER A 203 -13.91 16.90 2.87
C SER A 203 -14.65 18.10 2.31
N VAL A 204 -15.59 18.63 3.09
CA VAL A 204 -16.42 19.78 2.76
C VAL A 204 -16.33 20.84 3.85
N ASP A 205 -15.70 21.97 3.53
CA ASP A 205 -15.78 23.14 4.41
C ASP A 205 -17.07 23.91 4.11
N SER A 206 -17.82 24.22 5.15
CA SER A 206 -19.12 24.91 5.05
C SER A 206 -19.17 26.10 5.98
N THR A 207 -19.92 27.12 5.59
CA THR A 207 -20.37 28.17 6.51
C THR A 207 -21.76 27.84 7.01
N VAL A 208 -22.03 28.16 8.28
CA VAL A 208 -23.33 27.99 8.91
C VAL A 208 -23.75 29.30 9.55
N VAL A 209 -24.92 29.81 9.15
CA VAL A 209 -25.49 31.04 9.68
C VAL A 209 -26.95 30.75 9.99
N ASP A 210 -27.35 30.87 11.26
CA ASP A 210 -28.71 30.59 11.74
C ASP A 210 -29.23 29.20 11.28
N GLY A 211 -28.36 28.17 11.37
CA GLY A 211 -28.67 26.80 10.95
C GLY A 211 -28.73 26.60 9.42
N VAL A 212 -28.55 27.66 8.63
CA VAL A 212 -28.44 27.54 7.16
C VAL A 212 -27.01 27.17 6.76
N VAL A 213 -26.86 25.95 6.26
CA VAL A 213 -25.57 25.38 5.86
C VAL A 213 -25.29 25.67 4.38
N THR A 214 -24.15 26.30 4.10
CA THR A 214 -23.67 26.60 2.76
C THR A 214 -22.31 25.90 2.54
N PRO A 215 -22.26 24.76 1.82
CA PRO A 215 -20.99 24.15 1.39
C PRO A 215 -20.21 25.11 0.48
N VAL A 216 -18.94 25.35 0.82
CA VAL A 216 -18.09 26.34 0.14
C VAL A 216 -16.96 25.66 -0.62
N CYS A 217 -16.22 24.82 0.07
CA CYS A 217 -15.05 24.11 -0.47
C CYS A 217 -15.29 22.61 -0.41
N VAL A 218 -14.94 21.91 -1.48
CA VAL A 218 -14.79 20.46 -1.47
C VAL A 218 -13.35 20.12 -1.83
N ALA A 219 -12.70 19.35 -0.97
CA ALA A 219 -11.37 18.82 -1.22
C ALA A 219 -11.43 17.30 -1.36
N ARG A 220 -10.76 16.78 -2.37
CA ARG A 220 -10.52 15.33 -2.55
C ARG A 220 -9.28 14.96 -1.78
N LYS A 221 -9.41 14.05 -0.82
CA LYS A 221 -8.30 13.60 0.01
C LYS A 221 -7.47 12.56 -0.72
N ARG A 222 -6.17 12.67 -0.59
CA ARG A 222 -5.22 11.61 -0.93
C ARG A 222 -4.79 10.95 0.36
N LEU A 223 -5.08 9.66 0.47
CA LEU A 223 -4.67 8.84 1.60
C LEU A 223 -3.37 8.12 1.28
N GLY A 224 -2.52 7.97 2.28
CA GLY A 224 -1.30 7.19 2.23
C GLY A 224 -1.57 5.69 2.31
N PRO A 225 -0.50 4.89 2.46
CA PRO A 225 -0.60 3.44 2.43
C PRO A 225 -1.45 2.87 3.55
N GLN A 226 -2.31 1.89 3.21
CA GLN A 226 -3.03 1.11 4.20
C GLN A 226 -2.04 0.27 5.04
N PRO A 227 -2.36 -0.05 6.30
CA PRO A 227 -3.69 0.06 6.94
C PRO A 227 -3.96 1.40 7.63
N TYR A 228 -3.11 2.40 7.46
CA TYR A 228 -3.23 3.71 8.10
C TYR A 228 -3.96 4.69 7.17
N PHE A 229 -4.56 5.74 7.77
CA PHE A 229 -5.27 6.78 7.03
C PHE A 229 -4.48 8.11 7.05
N GLU A 230 -3.17 8.02 6.75
CA GLU A 230 -2.33 9.21 6.60
C GLU A 230 -2.82 10.05 5.42
N GLU A 231 -3.02 11.34 5.64
CA GLU A 231 -3.41 12.26 4.59
C GLU A 231 -2.14 12.81 3.91
N VAL A 232 -1.88 12.39 2.67
CA VAL A 232 -0.67 12.76 1.92
C VAL A 232 -0.89 13.93 0.98
N GLY A 233 -2.12 14.40 0.84
CA GLY A 233 -2.45 15.58 0.05
C GLY A 233 -3.95 15.82 -0.12
N HIS A 234 -4.29 16.98 -0.69
CA HIS A 234 -5.67 17.39 -0.96
C HIS A 234 -5.75 18.18 -2.27
N LEU A 235 -6.75 17.85 -3.07
CA LEU A 235 -7.07 18.55 -4.31
C LEU A 235 -8.38 19.33 -4.15
N VAL A 236 -8.32 20.63 -4.35
CA VAL A 236 -9.48 21.53 -4.43
C VAL A 236 -9.68 21.93 -5.89
N THR A 237 -10.84 21.60 -6.44
CA THR A 237 -11.21 21.92 -7.84
C THR A 237 -12.72 22.11 -7.94
N GLY A 238 -13.21 22.46 -9.13
CA GLY A 238 -14.64 22.53 -9.41
C GLY A 238 -15.33 21.21 -9.07
N TRP A 239 -16.44 21.27 -8.33
CA TRP A 239 -17.13 20.07 -7.83
C TRP A 239 -18.63 20.05 -8.06
N LYS A 240 -19.24 21.19 -8.42
CA LYS A 240 -20.71 21.34 -8.50
C LYS A 240 -21.35 20.49 -9.60
N ASP A 241 -20.61 20.16 -10.63
CA ASP A 241 -21.04 19.35 -11.77
C ASP A 241 -20.74 17.85 -11.58
N GLU A 242 -20.18 17.46 -10.46
CA GLU A 242 -19.86 16.07 -10.16
C GLU A 242 -21.15 15.25 -9.87
N PRO A 243 -21.20 13.99 -10.32
CA PRO A 243 -22.41 13.14 -10.15
C PRO A 243 -22.87 12.97 -8.68
N TRP A 244 -21.95 13.08 -7.74
CA TRP A 244 -22.20 12.95 -6.30
C TRP A 244 -22.52 14.29 -5.62
N ALA A 245 -22.39 15.43 -6.29
CA ALA A 245 -22.46 16.76 -5.67
C ALA A 245 -23.76 17.03 -4.89
N GLU A 246 -24.91 16.74 -5.48
CA GLU A 246 -26.21 16.96 -4.86
C GLU A 246 -26.38 16.09 -3.60
N ALA A 247 -26.00 14.80 -3.68
CA ALA A 247 -26.10 13.87 -2.56
C ALA A 247 -25.16 14.26 -1.40
N VAL A 248 -23.95 14.73 -1.71
CA VAL A 248 -22.98 15.25 -0.72
C VAL A 248 -23.53 16.51 -0.04
N VAL A 249 -24.02 17.47 -0.80
CA VAL A 249 -24.63 18.70 -0.24
C VAL A 249 -25.79 18.36 0.70
N GLN A 250 -26.63 17.39 0.31
CA GLN A 250 -27.76 16.96 1.14
C GLN A 250 -27.28 16.28 2.42
N LEU A 251 -26.33 15.36 2.35
CA LEU A 251 -25.73 14.70 3.52
C LEU A 251 -25.15 15.73 4.50
N VAL A 252 -24.37 16.70 3.98
CA VAL A 252 -23.78 17.76 4.82
C VAL A 252 -24.86 18.55 5.54
N LYS A 253 -25.88 19.03 4.84
CA LYS A 253 -27.01 19.79 5.44
C LYS A 253 -27.75 18.99 6.51
N ASP A 254 -28.05 17.73 6.23
CA ASP A 254 -28.80 16.89 7.15
C ASP A 254 -27.98 16.53 8.38
N SER A 255 -26.67 16.27 8.21
CA SER A 255 -25.76 16.00 9.33
C SER A 255 -25.64 17.20 10.27
N HIS A 256 -25.52 18.41 9.74
CA HIS A 256 -25.46 19.63 10.55
C HIS A 256 -26.78 19.84 11.34
N ARG A 257 -27.90 19.60 10.68
CA ARG A 257 -29.20 19.68 11.35
C ARG A 257 -29.35 18.63 12.46
N ALA A 258 -28.89 17.40 12.20
CA ALA A 258 -28.94 16.32 13.18
C ALA A 258 -28.07 16.60 14.43
N VAL A 259 -26.91 17.19 14.23
CA VAL A 259 -25.99 17.58 15.31
C VAL A 259 -26.42 18.88 16.01
N GLY A 260 -27.20 19.72 15.35
CA GLY A 260 -27.66 21.00 15.87
C GLY A 260 -26.66 22.16 15.69
N VAL A 261 -25.86 22.10 14.64
CA VAL A 261 -24.89 23.18 14.30
C VAL A 261 -25.66 24.39 13.78
N ASP A 262 -25.51 25.54 14.43
CA ASP A 262 -26.24 26.77 14.16
C ASP A 262 -25.38 27.91 13.60
N TYR A 263 -24.15 28.08 14.06
CA TYR A 263 -23.21 29.11 13.58
C TYR A 263 -21.78 28.64 13.50
N GLY A 264 -21.04 29.15 12.52
CA GLY A 264 -19.60 28.96 12.39
C GLY A 264 -19.14 28.47 11.02
N VAL A 265 -17.89 28.10 10.95
CA VAL A 265 -17.29 27.34 9.83
C VAL A 265 -17.05 25.92 10.30
N THR A 266 -17.39 24.96 9.46
CA THR A 266 -17.30 23.52 9.78
C THR A 266 -16.50 22.78 8.73
N HIS A 267 -15.93 21.65 9.12
CA HIS A 267 -15.18 20.73 8.26
C HIS A 267 -15.81 19.35 8.37
N THR A 268 -16.41 18.88 7.27
CA THR A 268 -17.13 17.60 7.19
C THR A 268 -16.34 16.63 6.34
N GLU A 269 -16.04 15.46 6.87
CA GLU A 269 -15.37 14.38 6.15
C GLU A 269 -16.37 13.28 5.80
N LEU A 270 -16.30 12.77 4.58
CA LEU A 270 -17.22 11.76 4.06
C LEU A 270 -16.57 10.88 3.01
N ARG A 271 -17.13 9.69 2.81
CA ARG A 271 -16.78 8.83 1.68
C ARG A 271 -17.96 8.65 0.74
N VAL A 272 -17.66 8.66 -0.57
CA VAL A 272 -18.66 8.44 -1.60
C VAL A 272 -18.65 6.97 -1.99
N SER A 273 -19.52 6.18 -1.35
CA SER A 273 -19.68 4.75 -1.65
C SER A 273 -20.64 4.52 -2.82
N ALA A 274 -20.69 3.26 -3.30
CA ALA A 274 -21.65 2.83 -4.33
C ALA A 274 -23.12 3.08 -3.93
N ASP A 275 -23.41 3.05 -2.61
CA ASP A 275 -24.75 3.29 -2.05
C ASP A 275 -24.99 4.78 -1.69
N GLY A 276 -24.10 5.67 -2.11
CA GLY A 276 -24.13 7.09 -1.82
C GLY A 276 -23.15 7.53 -0.72
N PRO A 277 -23.10 8.85 -0.43
CA PRO A 277 -22.14 9.39 0.52
C PRO A 277 -22.46 8.96 1.96
N ARG A 278 -21.40 8.72 2.74
CA ARG A 278 -21.44 8.37 4.18
C ARG A 278 -20.57 9.31 4.98
N LEU A 279 -21.11 9.86 6.07
CA LEU A 279 -20.38 10.74 6.98
C LEU A 279 -19.29 9.96 7.74
N ILE A 280 -18.07 10.47 7.70
CA ILE A 280 -16.93 9.97 8.48
C ILE A 280 -16.73 10.81 9.74
N GLU A 281 -16.72 12.15 9.61
CA GLU A 281 -16.53 13.08 10.74
C GLU A 281 -17.16 14.44 10.44
N LEU A 282 -17.65 15.13 11.48
CA LEU A 282 -18.11 16.50 11.42
C LEU A 282 -17.36 17.31 12.49
N ASN A 283 -16.49 18.20 12.05
CA ASN A 283 -15.68 19.06 12.90
C ASN A 283 -16.24 20.48 12.91
N GLY A 284 -16.48 21.05 14.11
CA GLY A 284 -17.06 22.39 14.29
C GLY A 284 -16.07 23.54 14.12
N ARG A 285 -15.14 23.40 13.20
CA ARG A 285 -14.06 24.36 12.97
C ARG A 285 -13.57 24.37 11.52
N LEU A 286 -12.76 25.33 11.20
CA LEU A 286 -12.03 25.45 9.94
C LEU A 286 -11.21 24.18 9.63
N GLY A 287 -11.20 23.74 8.39
CA GLY A 287 -10.47 22.57 7.92
C GLY A 287 -8.99 22.55 8.30
N GLY A 288 -8.42 21.37 8.45
CA GLY A 288 -6.99 21.13 8.68
C GLY A 288 -6.15 21.23 7.41
N ASP A 289 -4.91 20.79 7.53
CA ASP A 289 -4.01 20.47 6.41
C ASP A 289 -3.88 21.53 5.31
N LEU A 290 -4.03 22.81 5.69
CA LEU A 290 -4.03 23.96 4.76
C LEU A 290 -5.18 23.92 3.70
N ILE A 291 -6.16 23.04 3.82
CA ILE A 291 -7.27 22.95 2.86
C ILE A 291 -7.95 24.31 2.63
N PRO A 292 -8.32 25.10 3.66
CA PRO A 292 -8.92 26.41 3.44
C PRO A 292 -7.98 27.40 2.78
N HIS A 293 -6.66 27.27 2.97
CA HIS A 293 -5.65 28.08 2.30
C HIS A 293 -5.55 27.75 0.81
N VAL A 294 -5.46 26.46 0.48
CA VAL A 294 -5.51 25.99 -0.92
C VAL A 294 -6.78 26.47 -1.61
N HIS A 295 -7.93 26.41 -0.92
CA HIS A 295 -9.19 26.92 -1.44
C HIS A 295 -9.16 28.44 -1.67
N GLN A 296 -8.58 29.21 -0.73
CA GLN A 296 -8.40 30.66 -0.87
C GLN A 296 -7.52 30.99 -2.09
N LEU A 297 -6.44 30.26 -2.28
CA LEU A 297 -5.55 30.43 -3.43
C LEU A 297 -6.26 30.09 -4.75
N ALA A 298 -7.09 29.06 -4.79
CA ALA A 298 -7.82 28.64 -5.98
C ALA A 298 -9.03 29.52 -6.32
N THR A 299 -9.76 30.03 -5.31
CA THR A 299 -11.05 30.72 -5.52
C THR A 299 -11.08 32.17 -5.08
N GLY A 300 -10.17 32.59 -4.17
CA GLY A 300 -10.17 33.90 -3.52
C GLY A 300 -11.09 33.99 -2.30
N ILE A 301 -11.86 32.96 -1.95
CA ILE A 301 -12.73 32.92 -0.77
C ILE A 301 -11.90 32.66 0.49
N ASP A 302 -12.01 33.51 1.49
CA ASP A 302 -11.27 33.42 2.75
C ASP A 302 -12.17 32.91 3.88
N LEU A 303 -12.05 31.63 4.24
CA LEU A 303 -12.87 31.00 5.27
C LEU A 303 -12.49 31.44 6.70
N ALA A 304 -11.29 31.95 6.94
CA ALA A 304 -10.91 32.51 8.24
C ALA A 304 -11.63 33.86 8.48
N VAL A 305 -11.69 34.68 7.44
CA VAL A 305 -12.47 35.93 7.45
C VAL A 305 -13.96 35.64 7.55
N ALA A 306 -14.46 34.66 6.82
CA ALA A 306 -15.87 34.24 6.89
C ALA A 306 -16.26 33.80 8.32
N ALA A 307 -15.39 33.10 9.04
CA ALA A 307 -15.62 32.72 10.44
C ALA A 307 -15.76 33.96 11.34
N ALA A 308 -14.93 34.98 11.15
CA ALA A 308 -15.03 36.24 11.89
C ALA A 308 -16.30 37.01 11.56
N GLU A 309 -16.68 37.13 10.28
CA GLU A 309 -17.92 37.80 9.87
C GLU A 309 -19.14 37.12 10.46
N ILE A 310 -19.20 35.79 10.47
CA ILE A 310 -20.28 35.02 11.10
C ILE A 310 -20.34 35.32 12.60
N ALA A 311 -19.18 35.37 13.28
CA ALA A 311 -19.10 35.70 14.70
C ALA A 311 -19.51 37.14 15.01
N PHE A 312 -19.43 38.06 14.05
CA PHE A 312 -19.99 39.42 14.10
C PHE A 312 -21.45 39.49 13.67
N GLU A 313 -22.17 38.37 13.49
CA GLU A 313 -23.53 38.30 12.97
C GLU A 313 -23.71 38.93 11.58
N ARG A 314 -22.65 38.85 10.75
CA ARG A 314 -22.62 39.33 9.37
C ARG A 314 -22.69 38.17 8.38
N VAL A 315 -23.27 38.39 7.22
CA VAL A 315 -23.25 37.40 6.13
C VAL A 315 -21.88 37.50 5.44
N PRO A 316 -21.07 36.40 5.43
CA PRO A 316 -19.78 36.43 4.77
C PRO A 316 -19.93 36.54 3.25
N ASP A 317 -19.01 37.25 2.59
CA ASP A 317 -18.91 37.24 1.13
C ASP A 317 -18.20 35.95 0.67
N LEU A 318 -18.97 35.07 0.02
CA LEU A 318 -18.51 33.80 -0.52
C LEU A 318 -18.42 33.84 -2.05
N THR A 319 -18.32 35.03 -2.65
CA THR A 319 -18.21 35.19 -4.11
C THR A 319 -16.79 34.84 -4.55
N PRO A 320 -16.60 33.80 -5.41
CA PRO A 320 -15.27 33.50 -5.90
C PRO A 320 -14.76 34.59 -6.86
N THR A 321 -13.52 34.99 -6.71
CA THR A 321 -12.82 35.94 -7.59
C THR A 321 -11.99 35.26 -8.66
N ARG A 322 -11.81 33.94 -8.56
CA ARG A 322 -11.10 33.07 -9.47
C ARG A 322 -11.79 31.68 -9.51
N ALA A 323 -11.46 30.90 -10.54
CA ALA A 323 -11.97 29.54 -10.70
C ALA A 323 -10.80 28.62 -11.16
N LEU A 324 -9.86 28.42 -10.24
CA LEU A 324 -8.65 27.61 -10.45
C LEU A 324 -8.76 26.29 -9.66
N SER A 325 -7.89 25.36 -9.99
CA SER A 325 -7.60 24.20 -9.16
C SER A 325 -6.42 24.50 -8.24
N GLY A 326 -6.47 24.00 -7.00
CA GLY A 326 -5.37 24.10 -6.06
C GLY A 326 -5.10 22.70 -5.46
N GLU A 327 -3.84 22.35 -5.31
CA GLU A 327 -3.45 21.05 -4.74
C GLU A 327 -2.32 21.24 -3.74
N ILE A 328 -2.42 20.53 -2.61
CA ILE A 328 -1.33 20.40 -1.64
C ILE A 328 -0.83 18.97 -1.60
N ARG A 329 0.48 18.81 -1.50
CA ARG A 329 1.16 17.53 -1.31
C ARG A 329 2.07 17.61 -0.11
N PHE A 330 1.96 16.62 0.79
CA PHE A 330 2.88 16.48 1.92
C PHE A 330 4.03 15.56 1.56
N LEU A 331 5.25 15.96 1.90
CA LEU A 331 6.45 15.16 1.71
C LEU A 331 6.83 14.49 3.02
N TYR A 332 7.34 13.28 2.89
CA TYR A 332 7.74 12.43 4.00
C TYR A 332 9.23 12.11 3.88
N PRO A 333 9.95 11.90 5.00
CA PRO A 333 11.30 11.37 4.92
C PRO A 333 11.27 9.94 4.37
N SER A 334 12.32 9.53 3.67
CA SER A 334 12.44 8.18 3.14
C SER A 334 12.64 7.11 4.21
N TYR A 335 12.98 7.50 5.45
CA TYR A 335 13.22 6.62 6.59
C TYR A 335 13.17 7.40 7.91
N ASP A 336 12.99 6.68 9.03
CA ASP A 336 13.02 7.27 10.37
C ASP A 336 14.38 7.87 10.67
N GLY A 337 14.40 8.95 11.44
CA GLY A 337 15.62 9.52 11.92
C GLY A 337 15.47 10.99 12.29
N THR A 338 16.60 11.61 12.59
CA THR A 338 16.68 13.02 12.90
C THR A 338 16.86 13.82 11.61
N ILE A 339 16.04 14.83 11.39
CA ILE A 339 16.15 15.71 10.22
C ILE A 339 17.46 16.50 10.31
N ASP A 340 18.27 16.38 9.28
CA ASP A 340 19.46 17.22 9.09
C ASP A 340 19.10 18.48 8.31
N ARG A 341 18.37 18.30 7.20
CA ARG A 341 17.92 19.43 6.38
C ARG A 341 16.74 19.03 5.50
N VAL A 342 15.81 19.98 5.30
CA VAL A 342 14.77 19.93 4.27
C VAL A 342 15.14 20.92 3.16
N VAL A 343 15.36 20.41 1.95
CA VAL A 343 15.68 21.21 0.75
C VAL A 343 14.43 21.29 -0.11
N LEU A 344 13.98 22.49 -0.43
CA LEU A 344 12.79 22.74 -1.24
C LEU A 344 13.14 23.68 -2.40
N PRO A 345 12.46 23.59 -3.54
CA PRO A 345 12.62 24.54 -4.63
C PRO A 345 12.05 25.91 -4.22
N ASP A 346 12.61 26.98 -4.79
CA ASP A 346 11.93 28.29 -4.76
C ASP A 346 10.68 28.21 -5.65
N PRO A 347 9.52 28.72 -5.21
CA PRO A 347 8.31 28.69 -6.04
C PRO A 347 8.51 29.26 -7.46
N SER A 348 9.41 30.22 -7.65
CA SER A 348 9.73 30.78 -8.97
C SER A 348 10.47 29.82 -9.92
N GLU A 349 10.99 28.70 -9.44
CA GLU A 349 11.70 27.69 -10.24
C GLU A 349 10.74 26.69 -10.91
N VAL A 350 9.47 26.65 -10.47
CA VAL A 350 8.47 25.70 -10.95
C VAL A 350 7.16 26.41 -11.27
N ASP A 351 6.81 26.46 -12.55
CA ASP A 351 5.55 27.06 -12.99
C ASP A 351 4.35 26.36 -12.31
N GLY A 352 3.44 27.16 -11.74
CA GLY A 352 2.28 26.69 -10.99
C GLY A 352 2.53 26.37 -9.52
N LEU A 353 3.77 26.26 -9.04
CA LEU A 353 4.08 26.13 -7.62
C LEU A 353 3.90 27.52 -6.94
N VAL A 354 3.10 27.56 -5.88
CA VAL A 354 2.82 28.79 -5.14
C VAL A 354 3.58 28.84 -3.83
N GLU A 355 3.66 27.70 -3.13
CA GLU A 355 4.36 27.61 -1.83
C GLU A 355 5.10 26.28 -1.72
N ALA A 356 6.26 26.33 -1.06
CA ALA A 356 7.02 25.18 -0.61
C ALA A 356 7.46 25.45 0.84
N VAL A 357 6.89 24.69 1.79
CA VAL A 357 7.01 24.97 3.23
C VAL A 357 7.63 23.78 3.95
N ALA A 358 8.74 23.99 4.66
CA ALA A 358 9.27 22.99 5.58
C ALA A 358 8.34 22.86 6.79
N LEU A 359 7.92 21.63 7.09
CA LEU A 359 7.10 21.28 8.25
C LEU A 359 7.93 20.71 9.40
N ALA A 360 9.13 20.23 9.09
CA ALA A 360 10.11 19.78 10.07
C ALA A 360 11.36 20.68 10.06
N GLU A 361 11.98 20.81 11.21
CA GLU A 361 13.20 21.59 11.41
C GLU A 361 14.40 20.67 11.65
N PRO A 362 15.65 21.13 11.39
CA PRO A 362 16.84 20.38 11.77
C PRO A 362 16.83 20.03 13.27
N GLY A 363 17.01 18.75 13.57
CA GLY A 363 16.94 18.20 14.93
C GLY A 363 15.62 17.51 15.28
N ASP A 364 14.58 17.65 14.47
CA ASP A 364 13.32 16.93 14.68
C ASP A 364 13.49 15.44 14.40
N GLU A 365 12.96 14.61 15.29
CA GLU A 365 12.86 13.15 15.07
C GLU A 365 11.56 12.83 14.37
N LEU A 366 11.63 12.30 13.15
CA LEU A 366 10.49 11.82 12.41
C LEU A 366 10.52 10.29 12.34
N GLN A 367 9.39 9.68 12.64
CA GLN A 367 9.19 8.22 12.58
C GLN A 367 8.00 7.90 11.67
N LEU A 368 8.24 7.02 10.70
CA LEU A 368 7.18 6.55 9.80
C LEU A 368 6.19 5.62 10.53
N PRO A 369 4.93 5.52 10.07
CA PRO A 369 3.98 4.55 10.62
C PRO A 369 4.53 3.11 10.63
N PRO A 370 4.23 2.28 11.66
CA PRO A 370 3.36 2.57 12.81
C PRO A 370 4.03 3.27 13.99
N ARG A 371 5.35 3.55 13.91
CA ARG A 371 6.10 4.11 15.04
C ARG A 371 5.78 5.58 15.29
N GLY A 372 5.61 6.35 14.25
CA GLY A 372 5.14 7.73 14.28
C GLY A 372 3.89 7.90 13.42
N LEU A 373 3.19 9.01 13.63
CA LEU A 373 2.01 9.38 12.85
C LEU A 373 2.23 10.81 12.33
N THR A 374 1.82 11.07 11.08
CA THR A 374 2.02 12.34 10.37
C THR A 374 3.48 12.84 10.34
N PRO A 375 4.48 12.01 9.97
CA PRO A 375 5.89 12.39 9.94
C PRO A 375 6.23 13.22 8.68
N ARG A 376 5.50 14.32 8.49
CA ARG A 376 5.60 15.20 7.33
C ARG A 376 6.85 16.06 7.42
N SER A 377 7.70 16.04 6.41
CA SER A 377 8.89 16.89 6.34
C SER A 377 8.63 18.23 5.67
N ALA A 378 7.71 18.27 4.69
CA ALA A 378 7.36 19.49 3.97
C ALA A 378 5.93 19.43 3.40
N ALA A 379 5.45 20.59 2.94
CA ALA A 379 4.26 20.76 2.14
C ALA A 379 4.57 21.57 0.88
N LEU A 380 4.04 21.12 -0.26
CA LEU A 380 4.09 21.80 -1.56
C LEU A 380 2.68 22.19 -1.95
N ILE A 381 2.45 23.45 -2.37
CA ILE A 381 1.15 23.92 -2.83
C ILE A 381 1.29 24.44 -4.26
N ALA A 382 0.46 23.90 -5.15
CA ALA A 382 0.36 24.36 -6.53
C ALA A 382 -1.05 24.86 -6.86
N VAL A 383 -1.13 25.79 -7.81
CA VAL A 383 -2.37 26.32 -8.35
C VAL A 383 -2.26 26.36 -9.89
N GLY A 384 -3.30 25.95 -10.58
CA GLY A 384 -3.35 25.89 -12.04
C GLY A 384 -4.79 25.99 -12.55
N GLU A 385 -4.97 26.01 -13.87
CA GLU A 385 -6.30 26.07 -14.45
C GLU A 385 -7.09 24.76 -14.22
N ASP A 386 -6.38 23.64 -14.15
CA ASP A 386 -6.97 22.32 -13.91
C ASP A 386 -6.10 21.42 -13.00
N PRO A 387 -6.60 20.25 -12.58
CA PRO A 387 -5.84 19.29 -11.74
C PRO A 387 -4.60 18.70 -12.41
N VAL A 388 -4.47 18.73 -13.74
CA VAL A 388 -3.30 18.18 -14.44
C VAL A 388 -2.13 19.15 -14.30
N GLU A 389 -2.38 20.44 -14.43
CA GLU A 389 -1.36 21.47 -14.24
C GLU A 389 -0.84 21.48 -12.80
N THR A 390 -1.73 21.45 -11.81
CA THR A 390 -1.31 21.42 -10.39
C THR A 390 -0.44 20.21 -10.10
N ARG A 391 -0.81 19.05 -10.63
CA ARG A 391 -0.05 17.82 -10.46
C ARG A 391 1.33 17.90 -11.08
N ARG A 392 1.45 18.40 -12.33
CA ARG A 392 2.75 18.58 -13.01
C ARG A 392 3.68 19.49 -12.21
N ALA A 393 3.14 20.58 -11.67
CA ALA A 393 3.89 21.48 -10.82
C ALA A 393 4.40 20.77 -9.55
N LEU A 394 3.51 20.03 -8.87
CA LEU A 394 3.87 19.29 -7.66
C LEU A 394 4.87 18.15 -7.94
N ASP A 395 4.70 17.40 -9.02
CA ASP A 395 5.64 16.33 -9.41
C ASP A 395 7.05 16.89 -9.67
N ARG A 396 7.12 18.05 -10.35
CA ARG A 396 8.39 18.74 -10.59
C ARG A 396 9.01 19.29 -9.30
N ALA A 397 8.20 19.90 -8.44
CA ALA A 397 8.66 20.44 -7.17
C ALA A 397 9.14 19.34 -6.22
N GLU A 398 8.43 18.22 -6.15
CA GLU A 398 8.85 17.05 -5.37
C GLU A 398 10.17 16.46 -5.89
N GLY A 399 10.36 16.39 -7.22
CA GLY A 399 11.63 15.94 -7.82
C GLY A 399 12.83 16.82 -7.49
N LEU A 400 12.61 18.09 -7.16
CA LEU A 400 13.62 19.05 -6.71
C LEU A 400 13.80 19.07 -5.17
N SER A 401 12.86 18.46 -4.44
CA SER A 401 12.85 18.46 -2.98
C SER A 401 13.65 17.27 -2.41
N ARG A 402 14.27 17.48 -1.25
CA ARG A 402 14.96 16.40 -0.51
C ARG A 402 14.83 16.63 1.00
N THR A 403 14.57 15.54 1.71
CA THR A 403 14.68 15.50 3.17
C THR A 403 15.91 14.69 3.53
N GLU A 404 16.92 15.36 4.05
CA GLU A 404 18.16 14.74 4.51
C GLU A 404 17.99 14.36 5.98
N VAL A 405 18.23 13.09 6.29
CA VAL A 405 18.00 12.52 7.63
C VAL A 405 19.28 11.88 8.12
N THR A 406 19.68 12.17 9.35
CA THR A 406 20.80 11.52 10.05
C THR A 406 20.25 10.51 11.05
N GLY A 407 20.97 9.40 11.20
CA GLY A 407 20.60 8.28 12.08
C GLY A 407 20.40 6.99 11.31
N ALA A 408 20.80 5.89 11.90
CA ALA A 408 20.69 4.57 11.30
C ALA A 408 19.24 4.08 11.44
N SER A 409 18.36 4.50 10.55
CA SER A 409 17.08 3.84 10.41
C SER A 409 17.13 2.77 9.35
N THR A 410 16.65 1.61 9.73
CA THR A 410 16.59 0.39 8.94
C THR A 410 15.44 0.36 7.93
N HIS A 411 14.72 1.48 7.75
CA HIS A 411 13.48 1.55 6.93
C HIS A 411 13.62 2.53 5.76
N LYS A 412 14.59 2.28 4.87
CA LYS A 412 14.67 3.00 3.60
C LYS A 412 13.59 2.50 2.66
N LEU A 413 12.73 3.40 2.17
CA LEU A 413 12.10 3.22 0.87
C LEU A 413 13.17 3.50 -0.19
N GLY A 414 13.25 2.69 -1.23
CA GLY A 414 14.09 2.98 -2.37
C GLY A 414 13.62 4.27 -3.07
N ALA A 415 14.52 4.94 -3.77
CA ALA A 415 14.17 6.10 -4.59
C ALA A 415 13.10 5.70 -5.62
N ARG A 416 12.19 6.62 -5.95
CA ARG A 416 11.26 6.41 -7.07
C ARG A 416 12.06 6.22 -8.36
N VAL A 417 11.79 5.12 -9.05
CA VAL A 417 12.35 4.84 -10.36
C VAL A 417 11.25 4.97 -11.40
N GLU A 418 11.48 5.77 -12.40
CA GLU A 418 10.53 6.00 -13.47
C GLU A 418 11.28 5.92 -14.80
N ASN A 419 10.99 4.88 -15.59
CA ASN A 419 11.57 4.76 -16.92
C ASN A 419 10.87 5.71 -17.92
N ALA A 420 11.46 5.84 -19.11
CA ALA A 420 10.96 6.77 -20.12
C ALA A 420 9.52 6.44 -20.58
N VAL A 421 9.16 5.15 -20.66
CA VAL A 421 7.80 4.72 -21.06
C VAL A 421 6.78 5.10 -19.98
N THR A 422 7.08 4.86 -18.70
CA THR A 422 6.21 5.27 -17.58
C THR A 422 5.97 6.78 -17.59
N ARG A 423 7.00 7.58 -17.84
CA ARG A 423 6.83 9.04 -17.98
C ARG A 423 5.88 9.41 -19.10
N ARG A 424 6.10 8.87 -20.32
CA ARG A 424 5.24 9.15 -21.48
C ARG A 424 3.80 8.64 -21.28
N PHE A 425 3.62 7.54 -20.54
CA PHE A 425 2.28 7.07 -20.18
C PHE A 425 1.50 8.11 -19.37
N PHE A 426 2.15 8.74 -18.39
CA PHE A 426 1.52 9.78 -17.57
C PHE A 426 1.41 11.14 -18.29
N ASP A 427 2.27 11.41 -19.27
CA ASP A 427 2.19 12.60 -20.13
C ASP A 427 1.07 12.48 -21.17
N HIS A 428 0.56 11.28 -21.42
CA HIS A 428 -0.51 11.01 -22.37
C HIS A 428 -1.87 11.17 -21.72
N GLU A 429 -2.43 12.39 -21.73
CA GLU A 429 -3.62 12.83 -20.99
C GLU A 429 -4.85 11.91 -21.08
N ARG A 430 -5.05 11.24 -22.22
CA ARG A 430 -6.21 10.37 -22.44
C ARG A 430 -6.02 8.96 -21.90
N THR A 431 -4.82 8.40 -22.04
CA THR A 431 -4.54 7.00 -21.65
C THR A 431 -4.53 6.84 -20.13
N ALA A 432 -3.88 7.74 -19.41
CA ALA A 432 -3.82 7.69 -17.95
C ALA A 432 -5.19 7.92 -17.28
N ALA A 433 -6.01 8.83 -17.80
CA ALA A 433 -7.31 9.17 -17.21
C ALA A 433 -8.40 8.09 -17.44
N ARG A 434 -8.28 7.24 -18.46
CA ARG A 434 -9.28 6.23 -18.82
C ARG A 434 -8.93 4.81 -18.42
N MET A 435 -7.68 4.51 -18.15
CA MET A 435 -7.25 3.22 -17.62
C MET A 435 -7.62 3.03 -16.13
N THR A 436 -8.70 3.68 -15.71
CA THR A 436 -9.32 3.30 -14.45
C THR A 436 -9.74 1.84 -14.51
N VAL A 437 -9.44 1.14 -13.47
CA VAL A 437 -9.77 -0.22 -13.01
C VAL A 437 -11.01 -0.92 -13.63
N SER A 438 -11.91 -0.19 -14.29
CA SER A 438 -13.14 -0.74 -14.88
C SER A 438 -12.91 -1.74 -16.01
N GLY A 439 -11.89 -1.59 -16.83
CA GLY A 439 -11.55 -2.53 -17.90
C GLY A 439 -10.94 -3.83 -17.36
N VAL A 440 -10.17 -3.75 -16.28
CA VAL A 440 -9.48 -4.88 -15.66
C VAL A 440 -10.40 -5.64 -14.69
N ARG A 441 -11.30 -4.94 -13.99
CA ARG A 441 -12.36 -5.56 -13.15
C ARG A 441 -13.32 -6.49 -13.92
N GLY A 442 -13.37 -6.40 -15.24
CA GLY A 442 -14.13 -7.31 -16.11
C GLY A 442 -13.50 -8.68 -16.31
N VAL A 443 -12.26 -8.90 -15.90
CA VAL A 443 -11.60 -10.20 -15.97
C VAL A 443 -12.09 -11.05 -14.80
N GLU A 444 -12.82 -12.12 -15.08
CA GLU A 444 -13.44 -13.01 -14.07
C GLU A 444 -12.44 -13.51 -13.02
N TRP A 445 -11.16 -13.60 -13.37
CA TRP A 445 -10.09 -14.03 -12.46
C TRP A 445 -9.95 -13.12 -11.24
N PHE A 446 -10.16 -11.79 -11.37
CA PHE A 446 -10.15 -10.87 -10.24
C PHE A 446 -11.25 -11.16 -9.22
N ARG A 447 -12.38 -11.69 -9.67
CA ARG A 447 -13.49 -12.04 -8.78
C ARG A 447 -13.22 -13.29 -7.93
N TYR A 448 -12.40 -14.22 -8.44
CA TYR A 448 -12.26 -15.56 -7.84
C TYR A 448 -10.84 -15.96 -7.44
N GLY A 449 -9.80 -15.43 -8.06
CA GLY A 449 -8.43 -15.92 -7.92
C GLY A 449 -7.52 -15.16 -6.96
N ALA A 450 -7.86 -13.92 -6.64
CA ALA A 450 -7.00 -13.06 -5.82
C ALA A 450 -7.51 -12.85 -4.38
N GLY A 451 -8.48 -13.64 -3.91
CA GLY A 451 -9.05 -13.45 -2.58
C GLY A 451 -9.68 -12.08 -2.37
N GLY A 452 -10.18 -11.43 -3.45
CA GLY A 452 -10.68 -10.05 -3.43
C GLY A 452 -9.59 -8.97 -3.59
N GLY A 453 -8.38 -9.34 -4.04
CA GLY A 453 -7.28 -8.40 -4.30
C GLY A 453 -7.60 -7.41 -5.41
N GLU A 454 -7.10 -6.19 -5.28
CA GLU A 454 -7.24 -5.13 -6.29
C GLU A 454 -6.20 -5.29 -7.39
N GLY A 455 -6.51 -4.80 -8.60
CA GLY A 455 -5.57 -4.73 -9.71
C GLY A 455 -4.75 -3.44 -9.70
N LEU A 456 -3.50 -3.55 -10.14
CA LEU A 456 -2.70 -2.37 -10.45
C LEU A 456 -3.39 -1.55 -11.53
N ASN A 457 -3.50 -0.25 -11.34
CA ASN A 457 -4.23 0.67 -12.22
C ASN A 457 -3.49 0.97 -13.54
N ARG A 458 -2.31 0.45 -13.72
CA ARG A 458 -1.54 0.38 -14.97
C ARG A 458 -0.66 -0.86 -14.98
N PRO A 459 -0.25 -1.36 -16.16
CA PRO A 459 0.82 -2.35 -16.21
C PRO A 459 2.16 -1.75 -15.81
N VAL A 460 3.09 -2.60 -15.38
CA VAL A 460 4.50 -2.23 -15.24
C VAL A 460 5.13 -2.18 -16.64
N PHE A 461 6.04 -1.23 -16.85
CA PHE A 461 6.79 -1.12 -18.09
C PHE A 461 8.26 -1.47 -17.85
N LEU A 462 8.78 -2.40 -18.64
CA LEU A 462 10.21 -2.77 -18.64
C LEU A 462 10.88 -2.27 -19.92
N SER A 463 12.11 -1.79 -19.80
CA SER A 463 12.91 -1.46 -20.98
C SER A 463 13.48 -2.74 -21.63
N ALA A 464 13.89 -2.65 -22.88
CA ALA A 464 14.60 -3.77 -23.55
C ALA A 464 15.88 -4.14 -22.78
N GLU A 465 16.59 -3.18 -22.18
CA GLU A 465 17.76 -3.41 -21.34
C GLU A 465 17.41 -4.18 -20.06
N ASP A 466 16.28 -3.85 -19.40
CA ASP A 466 15.78 -4.59 -18.23
C ASP A 466 15.55 -6.06 -18.60
N VAL A 467 14.87 -6.33 -19.72
CA VAL A 467 14.56 -7.69 -20.18
C VAL A 467 15.85 -8.46 -20.53
N ALA A 468 16.73 -7.86 -21.32
CA ALA A 468 18.01 -8.48 -21.67
C ALA A 468 18.88 -8.75 -20.43
N GLY A 469 18.86 -7.86 -19.45
CA GLY A 469 19.53 -8.04 -18.16
C GLY A 469 18.95 -9.21 -17.36
N LEU A 470 17.62 -9.29 -17.28
CA LEU A 470 16.91 -10.38 -16.61
C LEU A 470 17.18 -11.73 -17.29
N GLU A 471 17.12 -11.80 -18.62
CA GLU A 471 17.43 -13.03 -19.37
C GLU A 471 18.85 -13.51 -19.08
N ARG A 472 19.83 -12.64 -19.21
CA ARG A 472 21.23 -12.97 -18.95
C ARG A 472 21.44 -13.47 -17.52
N ASP A 473 20.95 -12.73 -16.53
CA ASP A 473 21.26 -12.98 -15.14
C ASP A 473 20.48 -14.18 -14.58
N LEU A 474 19.21 -14.35 -14.96
CA LEU A 474 18.38 -15.46 -14.49
C LEU A 474 18.78 -16.79 -15.16
N ASN A 475 19.14 -16.78 -16.44
CA ASN A 475 19.68 -17.97 -17.10
C ASN A 475 21.02 -18.39 -16.51
N GLY A 476 21.95 -17.43 -16.33
CA GLY A 476 23.23 -17.71 -15.68
C GLY A 476 23.05 -18.29 -14.28
N LEU A 477 22.12 -17.74 -13.50
CA LEU A 477 21.81 -18.25 -12.16
C LEU A 477 21.21 -19.67 -12.20
N PHE A 478 20.28 -19.94 -13.13
CA PHE A 478 19.66 -21.26 -13.26
C PHE A 478 20.69 -22.34 -13.60
N GLU A 479 21.59 -22.07 -14.56
CA GLU A 479 22.71 -22.97 -14.89
C GLU A 479 23.67 -23.16 -13.70
N LEU A 480 23.95 -22.08 -12.99
CA LEU A 480 24.79 -22.14 -11.79
C LEU A 480 24.18 -23.02 -10.70
N LEU A 481 22.87 -22.88 -10.44
CA LEU A 481 22.14 -23.72 -9.48
C LEU A 481 22.18 -25.20 -9.86
N LYS A 482 21.97 -25.55 -11.14
CA LYS A 482 22.11 -26.92 -11.63
C LYS A 482 23.51 -27.53 -11.41
N SER A 483 24.53 -26.70 -11.41
CA SER A 483 25.92 -27.12 -11.19
C SER A 483 26.27 -27.37 -9.71
N VAL A 484 25.46 -26.85 -8.75
CA VAL A 484 25.75 -26.94 -7.29
C VAL A 484 25.99 -28.37 -6.81
N PRO A 485 25.15 -29.39 -7.16
CA PRO A 485 25.38 -30.76 -6.72
C PRO A 485 26.75 -31.29 -7.15
N GLY A 486 27.15 -31.04 -8.42
CA GLY A 486 28.45 -31.46 -8.92
C GLY A 486 29.63 -30.77 -8.23
N ARG A 487 29.51 -29.46 -7.98
CA ARG A 487 30.59 -28.64 -7.42
C ARG A 487 30.76 -28.78 -5.91
N LEU A 488 29.67 -28.90 -5.18
CA LEU A 488 29.73 -28.87 -3.71
C LEU A 488 29.50 -30.25 -3.07
N PHE A 489 28.88 -31.20 -3.80
CA PHE A 489 28.51 -32.51 -3.26
C PHE A 489 29.06 -33.67 -4.07
N GLY A 490 30.00 -33.43 -5.01
CA GLY A 490 30.60 -34.46 -5.84
C GLY A 490 29.57 -35.25 -6.69
N GLY A 491 28.41 -34.65 -6.97
CA GLY A 491 27.32 -35.26 -7.72
C GLY A 491 26.32 -36.05 -6.86
N ASP A 492 26.51 -36.13 -5.55
CA ASP A 492 25.54 -36.78 -4.63
C ASP A 492 24.28 -35.91 -4.45
N LEU A 493 23.24 -36.18 -5.27
CA LEU A 493 21.96 -35.49 -5.21
C LEU A 493 21.21 -35.70 -3.90
N ARG A 494 21.40 -36.86 -3.23
CA ARG A 494 20.77 -37.13 -1.92
C ARG A 494 21.37 -36.26 -0.83
N ALA A 495 22.69 -36.15 -0.81
CA ALA A 495 23.39 -35.26 0.12
C ALA A 495 22.95 -33.80 -0.10
N PHE A 496 22.79 -33.40 -1.37
CA PHE A 496 22.29 -32.07 -1.74
C PHE A 496 20.82 -31.85 -1.29
N ALA A 497 19.92 -32.79 -1.56
CA ALA A 497 18.51 -32.72 -1.12
C ALA A 497 18.40 -32.56 0.40
N LYS A 498 19.19 -33.32 1.16
CA LYS A 498 19.23 -33.17 2.63
C LYS A 498 19.80 -31.82 3.08
N ALA A 499 20.83 -31.34 2.41
CA ALA A 499 21.48 -30.07 2.74
C ALA A 499 20.54 -28.85 2.51
N VAL A 500 19.63 -28.93 1.54
CA VAL A 500 18.59 -27.89 1.34
C VAL A 500 17.38 -28.06 2.24
N GLY A 501 17.29 -29.14 3.05
CA GLY A 501 16.30 -29.33 4.09
C GLY A 501 15.17 -30.29 3.75
N MET A 502 15.28 -31.11 2.70
CA MET A 502 14.29 -32.13 2.37
C MET A 502 14.28 -33.25 3.44
N SER A 503 13.11 -33.78 3.75
CA SER A 503 12.93 -35.00 4.54
C SER A 503 13.44 -36.24 3.77
N ASP A 504 13.48 -37.40 4.41
CA ASP A 504 13.88 -38.61 3.72
C ASP A 504 12.85 -39.01 2.66
N THR A 505 11.55 -38.93 2.99
CA THR A 505 10.46 -39.18 2.06
C THR A 505 10.50 -38.26 0.85
N GLN A 506 10.69 -36.95 1.07
CA GLN A 506 10.80 -35.98 -0.02
C GLN A 506 12.00 -36.24 -0.92
N ALA A 507 13.16 -36.52 -0.31
CA ALA A 507 14.37 -36.83 -1.06
C ALA A 507 14.24 -38.14 -1.88
N ASP A 508 13.61 -39.16 -1.32
CA ASP A 508 13.37 -40.44 -2.04
C ASP A 508 12.52 -40.24 -3.28
N LEU A 509 11.40 -39.51 -3.15
CA LEU A 509 10.43 -39.29 -4.24
C LEU A 509 10.99 -38.33 -5.30
N VAL A 510 11.64 -37.27 -4.88
CA VAL A 510 12.26 -36.29 -5.76
C VAL A 510 13.38 -36.94 -6.61
N LEU A 511 14.24 -37.74 -6.00
CA LEU A 511 15.35 -38.39 -6.70
C LEU A 511 14.89 -39.54 -7.59
N ARG A 512 13.81 -40.25 -7.20
CA ARG A 512 13.19 -41.25 -8.03
C ARG A 512 12.58 -40.63 -9.32
N GLY A 513 11.94 -39.50 -9.20
CA GLY A 513 11.34 -38.77 -10.33
C GLY A 513 12.33 -37.87 -11.08
N ALA A 514 13.66 -38.01 -10.84
CA ALA A 514 14.66 -37.17 -11.48
C ALA A 514 14.82 -37.50 -12.97
N VAL A 515 14.94 -36.46 -13.79
CA VAL A 515 15.15 -36.55 -15.24
C VAL A 515 16.55 -36.06 -15.64
N GLU A 516 17.01 -36.46 -16.84
CA GLU A 516 18.32 -36.02 -17.33
C GLU A 516 18.39 -34.49 -17.54
N GLU A 517 17.28 -33.91 -18.00
CA GLU A 517 17.19 -32.47 -18.24
C GLU A 517 15.87 -31.92 -17.69
N ILE A 518 15.96 -31.11 -16.64
CA ILE A 518 14.79 -30.47 -16.06
C ILE A 518 14.19 -29.43 -17.01
N PRO A 519 12.86 -29.24 -17.02
CA PRO A 519 12.23 -28.19 -17.81
C PRO A 519 12.81 -26.80 -17.47
N PRO A 520 13.21 -25.99 -18.45
CA PRO A 520 13.77 -24.67 -18.22
C PRO A 520 12.65 -23.65 -17.92
N LEU A 521 11.95 -23.91 -16.82
CA LEU A 521 10.81 -23.12 -16.32
C LEU A 521 11.15 -22.58 -14.95
N SER A 522 11.09 -21.25 -14.79
CA SER A 522 11.27 -20.63 -13.49
C SER A 522 10.47 -19.34 -13.36
N ARG A 523 10.14 -18.98 -12.10
CA ARG A 523 9.70 -17.64 -11.73
C ARG A 523 10.62 -17.08 -10.68
N ALA A 524 11.28 -16.01 -11.03
CA ALA A 524 12.13 -15.23 -10.14
C ALA A 524 11.29 -14.15 -9.46
N ASP A 525 11.18 -14.21 -8.15
CA ASP A 525 10.55 -13.12 -7.37
C ASP A 525 11.64 -12.10 -6.99
N LEU A 526 11.55 -10.91 -7.58
CA LEU A 526 12.58 -9.87 -7.56
C LEU A 526 12.06 -8.58 -6.92
N TYR A 527 12.97 -7.85 -6.27
CA TYR A 527 12.81 -6.41 -6.06
C TYR A 527 13.80 -5.64 -6.94
N ARG A 528 13.39 -4.44 -7.35
CA ARG A 528 14.31 -3.47 -7.95
C ARG A 528 14.86 -2.58 -6.84
N GLU A 529 16.17 -2.63 -6.60
CA GLU A 529 16.92 -1.67 -5.78
C GLU A 529 17.60 -0.63 -6.69
N THR A 530 18.19 0.41 -6.13
CA THR A 530 18.91 1.46 -6.90
C THR A 530 19.99 0.90 -7.83
N GLY A 531 20.56 -0.27 -7.49
CA GLY A 531 21.61 -0.95 -8.27
C GLY A 531 21.10 -2.01 -9.27
N GLY A 532 19.78 -2.13 -9.48
CA GLY A 532 19.22 -3.15 -10.37
C GLY A 532 18.32 -4.16 -9.65
N PHE A 533 17.98 -5.24 -10.34
CA PHE A 533 17.11 -6.28 -9.77
C PHE A 533 17.86 -7.16 -8.75
N ARG A 534 17.18 -7.54 -7.68
CA ARG A 534 17.64 -8.42 -6.62
C ARG A 534 16.65 -9.54 -6.37
N LEU A 535 17.13 -10.77 -6.30
CA LEU A 535 16.34 -11.97 -6.19
C LEU A 535 15.95 -12.24 -4.73
N MET A 536 14.65 -12.34 -4.46
CA MET A 536 14.14 -12.79 -3.15
C MET A 536 14.05 -14.31 -3.06
N GLU A 537 13.54 -14.94 -4.13
CA GLU A 537 13.44 -16.38 -4.29
C GLU A 537 13.31 -16.75 -5.76
N LEU A 538 13.74 -17.99 -6.10
CA LEU A 538 13.54 -18.59 -7.39
C LEU A 538 12.65 -19.83 -7.21
N ASN A 539 11.58 -19.90 -7.98
CA ASN A 539 10.70 -21.07 -8.04
C ASN A 539 10.88 -21.73 -9.41
N THR A 540 10.93 -23.05 -9.43
CA THR A 540 11.17 -23.85 -10.65
C THR A 540 10.06 -24.85 -10.85
N GLY A 541 9.88 -25.34 -12.08
CA GLY A 541 8.82 -26.31 -12.43
C GLY A 541 7.51 -25.63 -12.83
N THR A 542 6.37 -26.29 -12.59
CA THR A 542 5.05 -25.88 -13.07
C THR A 542 4.14 -25.22 -12.04
N SER A 543 4.46 -25.35 -10.76
CA SER A 543 3.73 -24.68 -9.67
C SER A 543 4.10 -23.19 -9.54
N LEU A 544 4.11 -22.48 -10.66
CA LEU A 544 4.62 -21.12 -10.80
C LEU A 544 3.47 -20.12 -10.86
N GLY A 545 2.65 -19.74 -10.18
CA GLY A 545 1.66 -18.66 -10.47
C GLY A 545 2.23 -17.51 -11.33
N GLY A 546 1.39 -16.80 -12.03
CA GLY A 546 1.76 -15.64 -12.88
C GLY A 546 1.59 -15.85 -14.39
N TRP A 547 1.45 -17.07 -14.87
CA TRP A 547 1.11 -17.36 -16.28
C TRP A 547 -0.25 -16.78 -16.69
N GLN A 548 -1.15 -16.50 -15.74
CA GLN A 548 -2.43 -15.82 -15.93
C GLN A 548 -2.27 -14.37 -16.43
N MET A 549 -1.08 -13.81 -16.30
CA MET A 549 -0.83 -12.41 -16.69
C MET A 549 -0.96 -12.18 -18.20
N GLY A 550 -0.88 -13.24 -19.00
CA GLY A 550 -1.22 -13.16 -20.43
C GLY A 550 -2.68 -12.73 -20.66
N GLU A 551 -3.64 -13.27 -19.90
CA GLU A 551 -5.06 -12.86 -19.99
C GLU A 551 -5.25 -11.39 -19.58
N PHE A 552 -4.48 -10.95 -18.58
CA PHE A 552 -4.48 -9.57 -18.13
C PHE A 552 -3.98 -8.62 -19.20
N ALA A 553 -2.86 -8.95 -19.81
CA ALA A 553 -2.29 -8.16 -20.89
C ALA A 553 -3.23 -8.11 -22.11
N ARG A 554 -3.85 -9.23 -22.48
CA ARG A 554 -4.87 -9.29 -23.55
C ARG A 554 -6.09 -8.42 -23.25
N ALA A 555 -6.50 -8.33 -21.98
CA ALA A 555 -7.61 -7.46 -21.60
C ALA A 555 -7.25 -5.98 -21.74
N LEU A 556 -6.04 -5.60 -21.38
CA LEU A 556 -5.56 -4.22 -21.52
C LEU A 556 -5.45 -3.79 -22.99
N ILE A 557 -4.95 -4.66 -23.88
CA ILE A 557 -4.81 -4.37 -25.31
C ILE A 557 -6.19 -4.23 -26.02
N LYS A 558 -7.28 -4.68 -25.42
CA LYS A 558 -8.63 -4.44 -25.96
C LYS A 558 -9.10 -3.00 -25.79
N ASP A 559 -8.48 -2.24 -24.90
CA ASP A 559 -8.71 -0.79 -24.83
C ASP A 559 -7.98 -0.09 -25.98
N GLU A 560 -8.73 0.63 -26.81
CA GLU A 560 -8.21 1.24 -28.05
C GLU A 560 -7.13 2.29 -27.77
N GLU A 561 -7.24 3.03 -26.65
CA GLU A 561 -6.26 4.07 -26.30
C GLU A 561 -4.97 3.45 -25.77
N PHE A 562 -5.08 2.42 -24.93
CA PHE A 562 -3.90 1.69 -24.49
C PHE A 562 -3.22 0.95 -25.64
N ALA A 563 -3.97 0.32 -26.53
CA ALA A 563 -3.43 -0.34 -27.73
C ALA A 563 -2.67 0.65 -28.62
N ALA A 564 -3.20 1.88 -28.81
CA ALA A 564 -2.52 2.92 -29.57
C ALA A 564 -1.23 3.40 -28.87
N PHE A 565 -1.25 3.54 -27.54
CA PHE A 565 -0.07 3.86 -26.76
C PHE A 565 0.97 2.74 -26.84
N ALA A 566 0.56 1.50 -26.65
CA ALA A 566 1.45 0.34 -26.71
C ALA A 566 2.13 0.21 -28.08
N ALA A 567 1.38 0.43 -29.16
CA ALA A 567 1.93 0.45 -30.52
C ALA A 567 2.91 1.61 -30.76
N ALA A 568 2.64 2.80 -30.20
CA ALA A 568 3.52 3.97 -30.34
C ALA A 568 4.84 3.82 -29.57
N GLU A 569 4.84 3.01 -28.50
CA GLU A 569 6.00 2.75 -27.64
C GLU A 569 6.67 1.40 -27.92
N ASP A 570 6.29 0.70 -29.01
CA ASP A 570 6.76 -0.65 -29.36
C ASP A 570 6.64 -1.65 -28.19
N LEU A 571 5.52 -1.57 -27.41
CA LEU A 571 5.28 -2.41 -26.26
C LEU A 571 4.69 -3.76 -26.66
N VAL A 572 5.27 -4.82 -26.14
CA VAL A 572 4.82 -6.20 -26.33
C VAL A 572 4.65 -6.91 -24.99
N TYR A 573 3.92 -8.01 -24.99
CA TYR A 573 3.85 -8.92 -23.87
C TYR A 573 3.92 -10.36 -24.37
N PRO A 574 4.70 -11.24 -23.75
CA PRO A 574 4.73 -12.65 -24.11
C PRO A 574 3.53 -13.38 -23.46
N ASP A 575 3.03 -14.44 -24.11
CA ASP A 575 2.07 -15.34 -23.50
C ASP A 575 2.79 -16.46 -22.73
N PRO A 576 2.82 -16.44 -21.38
CA PRO A 576 3.58 -17.41 -20.62
C PRO A 576 3.08 -18.84 -20.84
N LEU A 577 1.75 -19.02 -20.89
CA LEU A 577 1.16 -20.37 -21.00
C LEU A 577 1.40 -21.00 -22.37
N ALA A 578 1.35 -20.21 -23.44
CA ALA A 578 1.72 -20.68 -24.77
C ALA A 578 3.18 -21.17 -24.81
N ARG A 579 4.12 -20.37 -24.26
CA ARG A 579 5.53 -20.79 -24.20
C ARG A 579 5.75 -22.02 -23.32
N ILE A 580 5.09 -22.15 -22.18
CA ILE A 580 5.15 -23.33 -21.32
C ILE A 580 4.65 -24.58 -22.06
N THR A 581 3.54 -24.47 -22.79
CA THR A 581 2.99 -25.60 -23.55
C THR A 581 3.87 -25.99 -24.75
N ASP A 582 4.60 -25.06 -25.33
CA ASP A 582 5.60 -25.36 -26.36
C ASP A 582 6.79 -26.16 -25.79
N VAL A 583 7.25 -25.83 -24.58
CA VAL A 583 8.27 -26.61 -23.86
C VAL A 583 7.73 -28.01 -23.58
N LEU A 584 6.51 -28.12 -23.04
CA LEU A 584 5.86 -29.40 -22.78
C LEU A 584 5.84 -30.28 -24.05
N ARG A 585 5.40 -29.73 -25.19
CA ARG A 585 5.36 -30.49 -26.44
C ARG A 585 6.71 -30.95 -26.93
N ARG A 586 7.75 -30.13 -26.73
CA ARG A 586 9.12 -30.51 -27.11
C ARG A 586 9.70 -31.61 -26.22
N GLN A 587 9.40 -31.55 -24.92
CA GLN A 587 9.91 -32.53 -23.94
C GLN A 587 9.09 -33.81 -23.86
N ALA A 588 7.89 -33.85 -24.47
CA ALA A 588 6.96 -34.96 -24.47
C ALA A 588 6.78 -35.54 -25.90
N PRO A 589 7.75 -36.28 -26.45
CA PRO A 589 7.63 -36.88 -27.80
C PRO A 589 6.44 -37.82 -27.93
N SER A 590 5.98 -38.42 -26.84
CA SER A 590 4.79 -39.29 -26.79
C SER A 590 3.50 -38.61 -27.22
N LEU A 591 3.46 -37.26 -27.14
CA LEU A 591 2.32 -36.46 -27.61
C LEU A 591 2.31 -36.24 -29.12
N ALA A 592 3.37 -36.62 -29.84
CA ALA A 592 3.42 -36.45 -31.29
C ALA A 592 2.31 -37.26 -31.98
N GLY A 593 1.43 -36.55 -32.71
CA GLY A 593 0.29 -37.16 -33.40
C GLY A 593 -0.96 -37.34 -32.54
N VAL A 594 -0.94 -37.04 -31.24
CA VAL A 594 -2.13 -36.95 -30.39
C VAL A 594 -2.85 -35.64 -30.68
N GLY A 595 -4.07 -35.68 -31.18
CA GLY A 595 -4.76 -34.49 -31.64
C GLY A 595 -5.11 -33.52 -30.49
N ARG A 596 -5.67 -34.04 -29.42
CA ARG A 596 -5.98 -33.26 -28.17
C ARG A 596 -5.64 -34.15 -26.97
N PRO A 597 -4.39 -34.06 -26.47
CA PRO A 597 -3.99 -34.84 -25.31
C PRO A 597 -4.82 -34.51 -24.07
N LEU A 598 -5.21 -35.54 -23.29
CA LEU A 598 -5.84 -35.30 -21.98
C LEU A 598 -4.79 -34.85 -20.99
N LEU A 599 -4.90 -33.61 -20.56
CA LEU A 599 -4.01 -32.95 -19.62
C LEU A 599 -4.69 -32.83 -18.25
N ALA A 600 -4.18 -33.55 -17.26
CA ALA A 600 -4.67 -33.45 -15.89
C ALA A 600 -3.88 -32.38 -15.10
N ILE A 601 -4.52 -31.28 -14.81
CA ILE A 601 -3.99 -30.25 -13.91
C ILE A 601 -4.18 -30.80 -12.49
N THR A 602 -3.06 -31.19 -11.86
CA THR A 602 -3.11 -32.06 -10.69
C THR A 602 -2.45 -31.46 -9.48
N ASP A 603 -3.18 -31.41 -8.37
CA ASP A 603 -2.70 -30.87 -7.09
C ASP A 603 -2.63 -31.96 -6.01
N TRP A 604 -2.11 -31.59 -4.82
CA TRP A 604 -2.13 -32.44 -3.63
C TRP A 604 -3.56 -32.55 -3.08
N PRO A 605 -4.00 -33.72 -2.54
CA PRO A 605 -5.37 -33.89 -2.04
C PRO A 605 -5.75 -32.94 -0.91
N ASP A 606 -4.81 -32.70 0.02
CA ASP A 606 -5.06 -31.85 1.18
C ASP A 606 -4.98 -30.38 0.74
N GLY A 607 -6.09 -29.66 0.78
CA GLY A 607 -6.17 -28.28 0.31
C GLY A 607 -6.71 -28.09 -1.12
N PHE A 608 -6.91 -29.16 -1.88
CA PHE A 608 -7.39 -29.14 -3.26
C PHE A 608 -8.66 -28.29 -3.47
N GLU A 609 -9.65 -28.40 -2.59
CA GLU A 609 -10.89 -27.64 -2.69
C GLU A 609 -10.66 -26.10 -2.62
N LYS A 610 -9.55 -25.66 -2.02
CA LYS A 610 -9.19 -24.22 -1.97
C LYS A 610 -8.51 -23.75 -3.26
N SER A 611 -7.75 -24.64 -3.92
CA SER A 611 -7.02 -24.34 -5.16
C SER A 611 -7.84 -24.61 -6.42
N LYS A 612 -8.88 -25.41 -6.35
CA LYS A 612 -9.68 -25.89 -7.48
C LYS A 612 -10.25 -24.77 -8.35
N CYS A 613 -10.82 -23.74 -7.74
CA CYS A 613 -11.44 -22.65 -8.50
C CYS A 613 -10.45 -21.91 -9.41
N TRP A 614 -9.21 -21.69 -8.94
CA TRP A 614 -8.21 -21.03 -9.77
C TRP A 614 -7.58 -21.99 -10.81
N MET A 615 -7.57 -23.32 -10.54
CA MET A 615 -7.18 -24.33 -11.52
C MET A 615 -8.23 -24.45 -12.64
N GLU A 616 -9.52 -24.37 -12.30
CA GLU A 616 -10.60 -24.36 -13.28
C GLU A 616 -10.57 -23.13 -14.20
N PHE A 617 -10.08 -22.02 -13.69
CA PHE A 617 -9.93 -20.78 -14.46
C PHE A 617 -8.99 -20.94 -15.68
N VAL A 618 -7.95 -21.77 -15.57
CA VAL A 618 -6.97 -21.93 -16.67
C VAL A 618 -7.44 -22.92 -17.73
N VAL A 619 -8.48 -23.69 -17.46
CA VAL A 619 -9.03 -24.72 -18.38
C VAL A 619 -9.33 -24.18 -19.79
N PRO A 620 -9.99 -22.99 -19.98
CA PRO A 620 -10.22 -22.43 -21.31
C PRO A 620 -8.92 -22.19 -22.08
N ALA A 621 -7.90 -21.62 -21.43
CA ALA A 621 -6.63 -21.30 -22.07
C ALA A 621 -5.89 -22.58 -22.56
N PHE A 622 -5.85 -23.66 -21.77
CA PHE A 622 -5.31 -24.93 -22.23
C PHE A 622 -6.13 -25.53 -23.38
N LYS A 623 -7.46 -25.34 -23.40
CA LYS A 623 -8.30 -25.76 -24.52
C LYS A 623 -7.96 -25.05 -25.83
N ASP A 624 -7.73 -23.74 -25.75
CA ASP A 624 -7.35 -22.92 -26.90
C ASP A 624 -5.94 -23.31 -27.40
N LEU A 625 -5.06 -23.75 -26.51
CA LEU A 625 -3.74 -24.30 -26.83
C LEU A 625 -3.77 -25.75 -27.30
N GLY A 626 -4.96 -26.35 -27.51
CA GLY A 626 -5.14 -27.66 -28.16
C GLY A 626 -5.05 -28.86 -27.23
N PHE A 627 -5.24 -28.69 -25.92
CA PHE A 627 -5.37 -29.80 -24.95
C PHE A 627 -6.82 -30.11 -24.62
N ASP A 628 -7.07 -31.23 -23.95
CA ASP A 628 -8.32 -31.58 -23.28
C ASP A 628 -8.07 -31.60 -21.76
N PRO A 629 -8.15 -30.40 -21.09
CA PRO A 629 -7.78 -30.26 -19.70
C PRO A 629 -8.86 -30.74 -18.75
N VAL A 630 -8.42 -31.40 -17.66
CA VAL A 630 -9.22 -31.74 -16.47
C VAL A 630 -8.53 -31.25 -15.22
N VAL A 631 -9.30 -30.96 -14.17
CA VAL A 631 -8.79 -30.53 -12.86
C VAL A 631 -9.08 -31.63 -11.85
N CYS A 632 -8.02 -32.08 -11.15
CA CYS A 632 -8.11 -33.20 -10.21
C CYS A 632 -7.00 -33.14 -9.14
N HIS A 633 -7.05 -34.06 -8.19
CA HIS A 633 -5.96 -34.28 -7.27
C HIS A 633 -5.39 -35.72 -7.41
N LEU A 634 -4.19 -35.95 -6.85
CA LEU A 634 -3.51 -37.25 -6.98
C LEU A 634 -4.36 -38.46 -6.57
N GLY A 635 -5.24 -38.31 -5.58
CA GLY A 635 -6.11 -39.39 -5.10
C GLY A 635 -7.28 -39.71 -6.02
N ASP A 636 -7.51 -38.94 -7.09
CA ASP A 636 -8.56 -39.22 -8.08
C ASP A 636 -8.08 -40.16 -9.18
N PHE A 637 -6.79 -40.43 -9.27
CA PHE A 637 -6.25 -41.34 -10.28
C PHE A 637 -6.48 -42.81 -9.93
N THR A 638 -6.84 -43.59 -10.97
CA THR A 638 -6.75 -45.03 -10.94
C THR A 638 -5.67 -45.50 -11.93
N TYR A 639 -5.15 -46.71 -11.72
CA TYR A 639 -4.04 -47.24 -12.51
C TYR A 639 -4.49 -48.56 -13.16
N GLU A 640 -4.58 -48.59 -14.50
CA GLU A 640 -5.02 -49.73 -15.27
C GLU A 640 -3.95 -50.13 -16.30
N ASP A 641 -3.43 -51.33 -16.23
CA ASP A 641 -2.32 -51.82 -17.08
C ASP A 641 -1.11 -50.86 -17.13
N GLY A 642 -0.77 -50.25 -15.97
CA GLY A 642 0.31 -49.27 -15.81
C GLY A 642 0.00 -47.86 -16.36
N LYS A 643 -1.19 -47.58 -16.84
CA LYS A 643 -1.63 -46.28 -17.34
C LYS A 643 -2.35 -45.51 -16.25
N VAL A 644 -2.17 -44.20 -16.26
CA VAL A 644 -2.93 -43.26 -15.41
C VAL A 644 -4.32 -43.06 -16.03
N VAL A 645 -5.36 -43.24 -15.24
CA VAL A 645 -6.74 -43.11 -15.66
C VAL A 645 -7.49 -42.15 -14.73
N TYR A 646 -8.24 -41.23 -15.31
CA TYR A 646 -9.13 -40.29 -14.62
C TYR A 646 -10.52 -40.34 -15.23
N ASP A 647 -11.55 -40.63 -14.45
CA ASP A 647 -12.94 -40.79 -14.88
C ASP A 647 -13.08 -41.73 -16.11
N GLY A 648 -12.38 -42.89 -16.05
CA GLY A 648 -12.37 -43.90 -17.12
C GLY A 648 -11.64 -43.51 -18.41
N ARG A 649 -10.92 -42.41 -18.42
CA ARG A 649 -10.15 -41.90 -19.55
C ARG A 649 -8.65 -41.91 -19.24
N ARG A 650 -7.84 -42.36 -20.23
CA ARG A 650 -6.40 -42.35 -20.12
C ARG A 650 -5.89 -40.89 -20.04
N VAL A 651 -5.05 -40.58 -19.07
CA VAL A 651 -4.33 -39.30 -18.94
C VAL A 651 -3.06 -39.37 -19.78
N ASP A 652 -2.84 -38.40 -20.66
CA ASP A 652 -1.64 -38.29 -21.48
C ASP A 652 -0.56 -37.47 -20.79
N VAL A 653 -0.98 -36.42 -20.09
CA VAL A 653 -0.10 -35.48 -19.35
C VAL A 653 -0.64 -35.24 -17.97
N VAL A 654 0.21 -35.36 -16.95
CA VAL A 654 -0.02 -34.82 -15.62
C VAL A 654 0.75 -33.49 -15.51
N TYR A 655 0.01 -32.38 -15.56
CA TYR A 655 0.54 -31.04 -15.30
C TYR A 655 0.58 -30.82 -13.79
N ARG A 656 1.76 -31.00 -13.21
CA ARG A 656 1.95 -31.06 -11.77
C ARG A 656 1.88 -29.66 -11.13
N LEU A 657 1.02 -29.51 -10.13
CA LEU A 657 0.99 -28.32 -9.27
C LEU A 657 1.42 -28.62 -7.84
N PHE A 658 1.25 -29.84 -7.36
CA PHE A 658 1.68 -30.27 -6.03
C PHE A 658 3.21 -30.17 -5.85
N LEU A 659 3.64 -29.83 -4.65
CA LEU A 659 5.03 -29.57 -4.31
C LEU A 659 5.58 -30.59 -3.30
N PRO A 660 6.89 -30.93 -3.33
CA PRO A 660 7.49 -31.78 -2.30
C PRO A 660 7.29 -31.26 -0.87
N GLY A 661 7.21 -29.94 -0.67
CA GLY A 661 6.92 -29.35 0.64
C GLY A 661 5.54 -29.68 1.21
N GLU A 662 4.60 -30.13 0.38
CA GLU A 662 3.25 -30.55 0.75
C GLU A 662 3.15 -32.06 1.07
N MET A 663 4.23 -32.81 0.83
CA MET A 663 4.30 -34.25 1.01
C MET A 663 4.71 -34.56 2.47
N PRO A 664 3.80 -35.04 3.34
CA PRO A 664 4.15 -35.42 4.71
C PRO A 664 4.98 -36.69 4.76
N ASP A 665 5.75 -36.87 5.84
CA ASP A 665 6.52 -38.09 6.11
C ASP A 665 5.61 -39.20 6.64
N GLU A 666 4.78 -39.75 5.75
CA GLU A 666 3.84 -40.82 6.05
C GLU A 666 3.68 -41.83 4.88
N PRO A 667 3.26 -43.08 5.12
CA PRO A 667 3.10 -44.07 4.07
C PRO A 667 2.15 -43.65 2.94
N ARG A 668 1.09 -42.91 3.24
CA ARG A 668 0.12 -42.38 2.26
C ARG A 668 0.79 -41.60 1.14
N THR A 669 1.88 -40.90 1.44
CA THR A 669 2.62 -40.13 0.43
C THR A 669 3.20 -41.02 -0.64
N TYR A 670 3.80 -42.17 -0.25
CA TYR A 670 4.31 -43.12 -1.19
C TYR A 670 3.18 -43.82 -1.99
N ASP A 671 2.04 -44.12 -1.32
CA ASP A 671 0.89 -44.73 -1.97
C ASP A 671 0.27 -43.85 -3.05
N LEU A 672 0.33 -42.55 -2.89
CA LEU A 672 -0.19 -41.56 -3.87
C LEU A 672 0.81 -41.26 -5.01
N VAL A 673 2.10 -41.15 -4.69
CA VAL A 673 3.08 -40.65 -5.67
C VAL A 673 3.76 -41.75 -6.45
N ASN A 674 4.09 -42.91 -5.82
CA ASN A 674 4.79 -44.00 -6.47
C ASN A 674 4.09 -44.56 -7.71
N PRO A 675 2.76 -44.82 -7.72
CA PRO A 675 2.10 -45.33 -8.92
C PRO A 675 2.16 -44.35 -10.12
N LEU A 676 2.16 -43.03 -9.83
CA LEU A 676 2.34 -42.03 -10.86
C LEU A 676 3.77 -42.06 -11.42
N LEU A 677 4.78 -42.16 -10.54
CA LEU A 677 6.18 -42.27 -10.96
C LEU A 677 6.42 -43.57 -11.75
N ASP A 678 5.83 -44.72 -11.32
CA ASP A 678 5.90 -45.99 -12.07
C ASP A 678 5.35 -45.84 -13.50
N ALA A 679 4.22 -45.14 -13.64
CA ALA A 679 3.61 -44.90 -14.96
C ALA A 679 4.45 -43.95 -15.82
N ALA A 680 5.04 -42.92 -15.20
CA ALA A 680 5.92 -41.95 -15.89
C ALA A 680 7.22 -42.63 -16.35
N GLU A 681 7.90 -43.41 -15.48
CA GLU A 681 9.09 -44.20 -15.80
C GLU A 681 8.84 -45.19 -16.93
N ALA A 682 7.64 -45.80 -16.96
CA ALA A 682 7.22 -46.71 -18.04
C ALA A 682 6.80 -45.98 -19.34
N GLY A 683 6.85 -44.64 -19.40
CA GLY A 683 6.41 -43.85 -20.56
C GLY A 683 4.92 -43.92 -20.84
N GLN A 684 4.11 -44.25 -19.84
CA GLN A 684 2.65 -44.36 -19.99
C GLN A 684 1.92 -43.04 -19.76
N VAL A 685 2.60 -42.05 -19.17
CA VAL A 685 2.11 -40.70 -18.94
C VAL A 685 3.30 -39.75 -18.94
N GLU A 686 3.11 -38.51 -19.39
CA GLU A 686 4.10 -37.43 -19.22
C GLU A 686 3.85 -36.71 -17.91
N LEU A 687 4.84 -36.74 -17.00
CA LEU A 687 4.82 -35.95 -15.76
C LEU A 687 5.55 -34.61 -16.00
N PHE A 688 4.79 -33.55 -16.14
CA PHE A 688 5.35 -32.22 -16.42
C PHE A 688 4.96 -31.23 -15.26
N ALA A 689 5.95 -30.58 -14.59
CA ALA A 689 7.38 -30.82 -14.63
C ALA A 689 7.77 -31.89 -13.60
N SER A 690 8.97 -32.48 -13.81
CA SER A 690 9.55 -33.47 -12.89
C SER A 690 9.72 -32.96 -11.46
N LEU A 691 9.75 -33.86 -10.48
CA LEU A 691 9.85 -33.49 -9.05
C LEU A 691 11.22 -32.87 -8.70
N ASP A 692 12.29 -33.22 -9.40
CA ASP A 692 13.66 -32.76 -9.13
C ASP A 692 13.91 -31.29 -9.50
N CYS A 693 12.99 -30.65 -10.19
CA CYS A 693 13.02 -29.19 -10.35
C CYS A 693 13.18 -28.49 -9.00
N GLU A 694 12.51 -28.99 -7.97
CA GLU A 694 12.48 -28.39 -6.62
C GLU A 694 13.82 -28.46 -5.86
N LEU A 695 14.77 -29.28 -6.35
CA LEU A 695 16.14 -29.29 -5.82
C LEU A 695 16.87 -27.96 -6.06
N TYR A 696 16.51 -27.27 -7.11
CA TYR A 696 17.22 -26.08 -7.58
C TYR A 696 16.49 -24.79 -7.20
N GLY A 697 15.16 -24.81 -7.15
CA GLY A 697 14.30 -23.67 -6.85
C GLY A 697 14.02 -23.44 -5.36
N ASN A 698 15.00 -23.56 -4.49
CA ASN A 698 14.81 -23.34 -3.05
C ASN A 698 15.80 -22.33 -2.45
N LYS A 699 15.46 -21.81 -1.28
CA LYS A 699 16.27 -20.77 -0.62
C LYS A 699 17.58 -21.30 -0.03
N GLY A 700 17.66 -22.62 0.22
CA GLY A 700 18.89 -23.28 0.66
C GLY A 700 19.97 -23.27 -0.42
N SER A 701 19.60 -23.57 -1.68
CA SER A 701 20.51 -23.50 -2.83
C SER A 701 21.06 -22.09 -3.05
N LEU A 702 20.21 -21.07 -2.91
CA LEU A 702 20.62 -19.65 -2.98
C LEU A 702 21.60 -19.29 -1.84
N ALA A 703 21.36 -19.80 -0.63
CA ALA A 703 22.26 -19.58 0.49
C ALA A 703 23.64 -20.21 0.25
N MET A 704 23.70 -21.39 -0.38
CA MET A 704 24.98 -22.03 -0.75
C MET A 704 25.78 -21.19 -1.75
N LEU A 705 25.12 -20.61 -2.76
CA LEU A 705 25.79 -19.73 -3.74
C LEU A 705 26.22 -18.40 -3.11
N SER A 706 25.44 -17.86 -2.19
CA SER A 706 25.75 -16.61 -1.48
C SER A 706 26.87 -16.77 -0.45
N ASP A 707 27.20 -18.01 -0.03
CA ASP A 707 28.19 -18.26 1.01
C ASP A 707 29.62 -18.06 0.50
N GLU A 708 30.38 -17.18 1.16
CA GLU A 708 31.77 -16.90 0.81
C GLU A 708 32.69 -18.12 0.83
N ARG A 709 32.36 -19.12 1.64
CA ARG A 709 33.11 -20.39 1.73
C ARG A 709 33.06 -21.18 0.42
N ASN A 710 32.04 -21.02 -0.37
CA ASN A 710 31.81 -21.70 -1.65
C ASN A 710 32.31 -20.92 -2.86
N ARG A 711 32.76 -19.66 -2.67
CA ARG A 711 33.23 -18.79 -3.78
C ARG A 711 34.42 -19.36 -4.56
N ALA A 712 35.25 -20.20 -3.94
CA ALA A 712 36.35 -20.85 -4.62
C ALA A 712 35.90 -21.85 -5.70
N ALA A 713 34.67 -22.37 -5.60
CA ALA A 713 34.06 -23.24 -6.61
C ALA A 713 33.45 -22.49 -7.80
N LEU A 714 33.44 -21.15 -7.77
CA LEU A 714 32.85 -20.28 -8.77
C LEU A 714 33.93 -19.57 -9.59
N THR A 715 33.70 -19.36 -10.89
CA THR A 715 34.49 -18.49 -11.74
C THR A 715 34.34 -17.02 -11.34
N GLU A 716 35.14 -16.11 -11.91
CA GLU A 716 35.02 -14.68 -11.65
C GLU A 716 33.67 -14.15 -12.15
N GLU A 717 33.24 -14.51 -13.35
CA GLU A 717 31.97 -14.13 -13.94
C GLU A 717 30.77 -14.62 -13.11
N GLU A 718 30.85 -15.84 -12.58
CA GLU A 718 29.78 -16.40 -11.70
C GLU A 718 29.74 -15.69 -10.35
N ARG A 719 30.86 -15.26 -9.80
CA ARG A 719 30.91 -14.45 -8.57
C ARG A 719 30.26 -13.09 -8.80
N ASP A 720 30.55 -12.45 -9.93
CA ASP A 720 29.98 -11.17 -10.32
C ASP A 720 28.46 -11.30 -10.52
N LEU A 721 28.00 -12.41 -11.10
CA LEU A 721 26.57 -12.71 -11.24
C LEU A 721 25.90 -12.87 -9.86
N VAL A 722 26.50 -13.67 -8.96
CA VAL A 722 25.98 -13.87 -7.60
C VAL A 722 25.93 -12.55 -6.85
N ASP A 723 26.97 -11.74 -6.89
CA ASP A 723 27.03 -10.44 -6.20
C ASP A 723 26.02 -9.42 -6.77
N ARG A 724 25.72 -9.52 -8.07
CA ARG A 724 24.78 -8.63 -8.74
C ARG A 724 23.33 -8.96 -8.43
N ILE A 725 22.95 -10.25 -8.36
CA ILE A 725 21.53 -10.63 -8.27
C ILE A 725 21.13 -11.18 -6.90
N LEU A 726 22.02 -11.89 -6.17
CA LEU A 726 21.66 -12.50 -4.89
C LEU A 726 21.91 -11.54 -3.72
N PRO A 727 20.93 -11.34 -2.82
CA PRO A 727 21.21 -10.73 -1.54
C PRO A 727 22.01 -11.68 -0.65
N TRP A 728 22.76 -11.13 0.29
CA TRP A 728 23.41 -11.93 1.31
C TRP A 728 22.42 -12.86 2.00
N THR A 729 22.70 -14.16 1.99
CA THR A 729 21.83 -15.22 2.51
C THR A 729 22.67 -16.29 3.19
N ARG A 730 22.33 -16.70 4.41
CA ARG A 730 23.04 -17.72 5.20
C ARG A 730 22.06 -18.68 5.87
N PHE A 731 22.47 -19.96 5.99
CA PHE A 731 21.76 -20.88 6.89
C PHE A 731 21.83 -20.38 8.33
N VAL A 732 20.76 -20.63 9.11
CA VAL A 732 20.71 -20.24 10.51
C VAL A 732 21.53 -21.23 11.35
N ARG A 733 22.74 -20.85 11.70
CA ARG A 733 23.69 -21.68 12.45
C ARG A 733 24.43 -20.83 13.48
N ASP A 734 24.88 -21.46 14.57
CA ASP A 734 25.75 -20.80 15.54
C ASP A 734 27.20 -20.81 14.99
N GLU A 735 27.50 -19.87 14.14
CA GLU A 735 28.78 -19.75 13.47
C GLU A 735 29.15 -18.28 13.15
N LYS A 736 30.45 -18.08 12.85
CA LYS A 736 30.92 -16.79 12.32
C LYS A 736 30.79 -16.76 10.81
N VAL A 737 30.25 -15.65 10.32
CA VAL A 737 30.07 -15.39 8.88
C VAL A 737 30.57 -14.00 8.53
N THR A 738 30.75 -13.73 7.23
CA THR A 738 31.05 -12.37 6.77
C THR A 738 29.76 -11.69 6.31
N PHE A 739 29.49 -10.48 6.82
CA PHE A 739 28.39 -9.63 6.43
C PHE A 739 28.95 -8.24 6.07
N GLU A 740 28.72 -7.78 4.86
CA GLU A 740 29.22 -6.48 4.33
C GLU A 740 30.72 -6.27 4.56
N GLY A 741 31.51 -7.36 4.45
CA GLY A 741 32.98 -7.34 4.61
C GLY A 741 33.48 -7.53 6.04
N GLU A 742 32.62 -7.51 7.04
CA GLU A 742 32.94 -7.70 8.45
C GLU A 742 32.64 -9.12 8.92
N LYS A 743 33.51 -9.69 9.77
CA LYS A 743 33.25 -10.98 10.43
C LYS A 743 32.37 -10.77 11.66
N ILE A 744 31.20 -11.40 11.65
CA ILE A 744 30.21 -11.31 12.72
C ILE A 744 29.89 -12.69 13.30
N ASP A 745 29.48 -12.75 14.57
CA ASP A 745 28.81 -13.91 15.14
C ASP A 745 27.33 -13.86 14.72
N LEU A 746 26.89 -14.83 13.89
CA LEU A 746 25.61 -14.75 13.17
C LEU A 746 24.41 -14.56 14.10
N LEU A 747 24.28 -15.36 15.15
CA LEU A 747 23.10 -15.32 16.02
C LEU A 747 23.03 -14.02 16.87
N PRO A 748 24.12 -13.61 17.57
CA PRO A 748 24.12 -12.31 18.26
C PRO A 748 23.85 -11.13 17.33
N TYR A 749 24.43 -11.15 16.12
CA TYR A 749 24.18 -10.11 15.13
C TYR A 749 22.71 -10.07 14.70
N ALA A 750 22.12 -11.24 14.41
CA ALA A 750 20.72 -11.33 13.98
C ALA A 750 19.74 -10.89 15.08
N VAL A 751 20.07 -11.14 16.36
CA VAL A 751 19.26 -10.65 17.50
C VAL A 751 19.33 -9.12 17.60
N ALA A 752 20.51 -8.53 17.43
CA ALA A 752 20.72 -7.10 17.57
C ALA A 752 20.24 -6.30 16.35
N ASN A 753 20.26 -6.89 15.15
CA ASN A 753 19.99 -6.24 13.87
C ASN A 753 18.82 -6.87 13.12
N LYS A 754 17.77 -7.28 13.84
CA LYS A 754 16.61 -7.97 13.25
C LYS A 754 15.99 -7.22 12.06
N ASP A 755 15.96 -5.89 12.13
CA ASP A 755 15.33 -5.04 11.14
C ASP A 755 16.04 -5.03 9.76
N LEU A 756 17.29 -5.52 9.74
CA LEU A 756 18.07 -5.73 8.51
C LEU A 756 17.87 -7.11 7.88
N LEU A 757 17.10 -7.99 8.52
CA LEU A 757 17.07 -9.41 8.18
C LEU A 757 15.64 -9.95 8.02
N VAL A 758 15.54 -11.00 7.20
CA VAL A 758 14.34 -11.83 7.03
C VAL A 758 14.71 -13.27 7.35
N LEU A 759 13.96 -13.91 8.22
CA LEU A 759 14.08 -15.36 8.49
C LEU A 759 13.11 -16.10 7.57
N LYS A 760 13.62 -17.10 6.83
CA LYS A 760 12.84 -17.86 5.83
C LYS A 760 13.08 -19.37 5.98
N PRO A 761 12.03 -20.20 5.88
CA PRO A 761 12.22 -21.64 5.66
C PRO A 761 12.78 -21.88 4.25
N THR A 762 13.58 -22.93 4.07
CA THR A 762 14.23 -23.22 2.78
C THR A 762 13.26 -23.69 1.70
N LEU A 763 12.22 -24.45 2.03
CA LEU A 763 11.35 -25.19 1.10
C LEU A 763 9.91 -24.70 1.02
N LEU A 764 9.45 -23.78 1.91
CA LEU A 764 8.07 -23.30 1.88
C LEU A 764 7.92 -22.13 0.89
N TYR A 765 6.72 -22.00 0.32
CA TYR A 765 6.37 -21.09 -0.77
C TYR A 765 5.28 -20.08 -0.36
N GLY A 766 5.02 -19.08 -1.21
CA GLY A 766 3.93 -18.12 -1.00
C GLY A 766 4.08 -17.21 0.22
N GLY A 767 5.27 -17.11 0.79
CA GLY A 767 5.52 -16.32 1.99
C GLY A 767 5.17 -17.01 3.31
N VAL A 768 4.76 -18.29 3.26
CA VAL A 768 4.46 -19.09 4.46
C VAL A 768 5.74 -19.29 5.29
N GLY A 769 5.66 -19.04 6.60
CA GLY A 769 6.79 -19.16 7.52
C GLY A 769 7.86 -18.07 7.39
N VAL A 770 7.71 -17.12 6.46
CA VAL A 770 8.63 -15.99 6.33
C VAL A 770 8.36 -14.98 7.44
N THR A 771 9.40 -14.65 8.20
CA THR A 771 9.36 -13.73 9.33
C THR A 771 10.24 -12.52 9.04
N PRO A 772 9.68 -11.36 8.68
CA PRO A 772 10.44 -10.13 8.53
C PRO A 772 10.83 -9.58 9.90
N GLY A 773 12.12 -9.31 10.12
CA GLY A 773 12.57 -8.84 11.43
C GLY A 773 12.00 -7.48 11.80
N TRP A 774 11.81 -6.57 10.83
CA TRP A 774 11.30 -5.20 11.06
C TRP A 774 9.82 -5.11 11.46
N THR A 775 9.02 -6.12 11.18
CA THR A 775 7.60 -6.16 11.58
C THR A 775 7.33 -7.09 12.78
N THR A 776 8.35 -7.82 13.23
CA THR A 776 8.24 -8.81 14.32
C THR A 776 8.76 -8.22 15.62
N ASP A 777 8.06 -8.42 16.75
CA ASP A 777 8.58 -7.95 18.03
C ASP A 777 9.87 -8.68 18.42
N GLN A 778 10.67 -8.07 19.30
CA GLN A 778 12.00 -8.58 19.66
C GLN A 778 11.94 -9.97 20.31
N LYS A 779 10.95 -10.23 21.14
CA LYS A 779 10.83 -11.51 21.84
C LYS A 779 10.46 -12.63 20.88
N GLU A 780 9.45 -12.41 20.05
CA GLU A 780 9.01 -13.35 19.01
C GLU A 780 10.13 -13.63 18.01
N TRP A 781 10.87 -12.59 17.58
CA TRP A 781 12.02 -12.75 16.70
C TRP A 781 13.08 -13.68 17.28
N VAL A 782 13.48 -13.46 18.55
CA VAL A 782 14.48 -14.27 19.24
C VAL A 782 14.00 -15.72 19.38
N GLU A 783 12.73 -15.94 19.73
CA GLU A 783 12.15 -17.28 19.86
C GLU A 783 12.18 -18.03 18.51
N LYS A 784 11.74 -17.39 17.42
CA LYS A 784 11.76 -17.98 16.06
C LYS A 784 13.17 -18.24 15.58
N LEU A 785 14.09 -17.30 15.82
CA LEU A 785 15.49 -17.45 15.45
C LEU A 785 16.12 -18.68 16.14
N HIS A 786 15.88 -18.86 17.45
CA HIS A 786 16.38 -20.01 18.18
C HIS A 786 15.78 -21.34 17.70
N GLN A 787 14.50 -21.36 17.33
CA GLN A 787 13.84 -22.54 16.76
C GLN A 787 14.42 -22.90 15.38
N ALA A 788 14.91 -21.91 14.65
CA ALA A 788 15.47 -22.09 13.31
C ALA A 788 16.92 -22.59 13.32
N VAL A 789 17.65 -22.52 14.44
CA VAL A 789 19.07 -22.89 14.50
C VAL A 789 19.28 -24.37 14.17
N GLY A 790 20.11 -24.63 13.16
CA GLY A 790 20.42 -25.98 12.69
C GLY A 790 19.32 -26.64 11.86
N GLY A 791 18.15 -25.99 11.77
CA GLY A 791 17.03 -26.42 10.93
C GLY A 791 17.13 -25.92 9.48
N PRO A 792 16.10 -26.24 8.66
CA PRO A 792 16.03 -25.83 7.25
C PRO A 792 15.56 -24.37 7.10
N PHE A 793 16.33 -23.44 7.68
CA PHE A 793 16.04 -22.01 7.65
C PHE A 793 17.25 -21.20 7.20
N VAL A 794 16.97 -20.08 6.55
CA VAL A 794 17.97 -19.10 6.15
C VAL A 794 17.64 -17.72 6.69
N LEU A 795 18.68 -16.94 6.99
CA LEU A 795 18.62 -15.49 7.16
C LEU A 795 19.07 -14.83 5.86
N GLN A 796 18.25 -13.91 5.39
CA GLN A 796 18.54 -13.13 4.20
C GLN A 796 18.55 -11.64 4.56
N ARG A 797 19.48 -10.87 3.96
CA ARG A 797 19.48 -9.40 4.06
C ARG A 797 18.14 -8.85 3.55
N ARG A 798 17.55 -7.96 4.28
CA ARG A 798 16.38 -7.21 3.85
C ARG A 798 16.69 -6.47 2.54
N LEU A 799 15.82 -6.60 1.57
CA LEU A 799 15.84 -5.82 0.34
C LEU A 799 14.94 -4.59 0.49
N LEU A 800 15.37 -3.50 -0.11
CA LEU A 800 14.65 -2.22 -0.07
C LEU A 800 14.20 -1.87 -1.50
N PRO A 801 12.96 -2.20 -1.87
CA PRO A 801 12.49 -1.96 -3.23
C PRO A 801 12.43 -0.47 -3.53
N THR A 802 12.78 -0.11 -4.75
CA THR A 802 12.41 1.19 -5.33
C THR A 802 10.90 1.25 -5.51
N THR A 803 10.35 2.47 -5.57
CA THR A 803 8.93 2.66 -5.85
C THR A 803 8.70 3.06 -7.30
N GLU A 804 7.52 2.75 -7.80
CA GLU A 804 7.00 3.20 -9.09
C GLU A 804 5.68 3.95 -8.90
N ARG A 805 5.41 4.92 -9.77
CA ARG A 805 4.19 5.72 -9.76
C ARG A 805 3.03 4.95 -10.41
N PHE A 806 1.91 4.84 -9.70
CA PHE A 806 0.66 4.27 -10.20
C PHE A 806 -0.47 5.30 -10.09
N LEU A 807 -1.56 5.09 -10.83
CA LEU A 807 -2.79 5.84 -10.63
C LEU A 807 -3.47 5.37 -9.34
N SER A 808 -4.05 6.28 -8.58
CA SER A 808 -4.93 5.93 -7.46
C SER A 808 -6.30 5.48 -7.98
N GLU A 809 -7.14 4.93 -7.11
CA GLU A 809 -8.49 4.46 -7.46
C GLU A 809 -9.39 5.53 -8.09
N ASP A 810 -9.13 6.80 -7.80
CA ASP A 810 -9.87 7.93 -8.37
C ASP A 810 -9.55 8.18 -9.86
N GLY A 811 -8.54 7.49 -10.42
CA GLY A 811 -8.07 7.66 -11.79
C GLY A 811 -7.47 9.05 -12.11
N VAL A 812 -7.31 9.90 -11.09
CA VAL A 812 -6.87 11.28 -11.21
C VAL A 812 -5.56 11.50 -10.46
N THR A 813 -5.44 10.99 -9.23
CA THR A 813 -4.23 11.10 -8.42
C THR A 813 -3.26 9.95 -8.70
N THR A 814 -2.02 10.08 -8.24
CA THR A 814 -1.02 9.02 -8.36
C THR A 814 -0.46 8.68 -6.98
N GLU A 815 -0.04 7.45 -6.82
CA GLU A 815 0.59 6.94 -5.63
C GLU A 815 1.87 6.16 -5.98
N ASP A 816 2.84 6.19 -5.08
CA ASP A 816 4.07 5.43 -5.24
C ASP A 816 3.93 4.06 -4.59
N MET A 817 4.17 3.01 -5.37
CA MET A 817 4.11 1.62 -4.89
C MET A 817 5.46 0.93 -4.98
N ALA A 818 5.81 0.18 -3.96
CA ALA A 818 6.89 -0.80 -4.04
C ALA A 818 6.38 -2.02 -4.81
N VAL A 819 7.13 -2.40 -5.85
CA VAL A 819 6.75 -3.50 -6.75
C VAL A 819 7.65 -4.71 -6.56
N ALA A 820 7.03 -5.87 -6.38
CA ALA A 820 7.69 -7.17 -6.53
C ALA A 820 7.39 -7.73 -7.92
N TYR A 821 8.46 -8.09 -8.62
CA TYR A 821 8.43 -8.59 -9.99
C TYR A 821 8.55 -10.12 -9.98
N GLY A 822 7.45 -10.83 -10.17
CA GLY A 822 7.44 -12.28 -10.38
C GLY A 822 7.71 -12.60 -11.83
N THR A 823 8.98 -12.55 -12.23
CA THR A 823 9.43 -12.68 -13.62
C THR A 823 9.48 -14.15 -14.03
N LEU A 824 8.72 -14.51 -15.04
CA LEU A 824 8.70 -15.84 -15.65
C LEU A 824 9.79 -15.96 -16.72
N MET A 825 10.57 -17.04 -16.62
CA MET A 825 11.55 -17.45 -17.60
C MET A 825 11.14 -18.81 -18.16
N VAL A 826 11.02 -18.88 -19.47
CA VAL A 826 10.64 -20.11 -20.17
C VAL A 826 11.61 -20.31 -21.33
N ASP A 827 12.29 -21.44 -21.36
CA ASP A 827 13.26 -21.79 -22.40
C ASP A 827 14.38 -20.74 -22.57
N GLY A 828 14.83 -20.20 -21.44
CA GLY A 828 15.87 -19.16 -21.42
C GLY A 828 15.42 -17.77 -21.87
N LYS A 829 14.12 -17.59 -22.13
CA LYS A 829 13.54 -16.32 -22.56
C LYS A 829 12.61 -15.73 -21.51
N TYR A 830 12.55 -14.42 -21.46
CA TYR A 830 11.58 -13.69 -20.66
C TYR A 830 10.16 -14.03 -21.14
N ALA A 831 9.31 -14.51 -20.24
CA ALA A 831 7.97 -14.97 -20.55
C ALA A 831 6.88 -14.19 -19.82
N GLY A 832 7.17 -12.98 -19.36
CA GLY A 832 6.20 -12.10 -18.68
C GLY A 832 6.50 -11.93 -17.20
N THR A 833 5.78 -11.01 -16.57
CA THR A 833 5.94 -10.68 -15.16
C THR A 833 4.58 -10.54 -14.46
N LEU A 834 4.43 -11.25 -13.34
CA LEU A 834 3.42 -11.00 -12.33
C LEU A 834 3.91 -9.84 -11.44
N ALA A 835 3.42 -8.64 -11.67
CA ALA A 835 3.70 -7.50 -10.80
C ALA A 835 2.77 -7.53 -9.57
N ARG A 836 3.34 -7.26 -8.40
CA ARG A 836 2.60 -7.13 -7.13
C ARG A 836 3.03 -5.83 -6.48
N GLY A 837 2.08 -4.90 -6.28
CA GLY A 837 2.35 -3.57 -5.74
C GLY A 837 1.75 -3.36 -4.37
N VAL A 838 2.46 -2.66 -3.50
CA VAL A 838 1.96 -2.16 -2.22
C VAL A 838 2.39 -0.71 -2.05
N THR A 839 1.52 0.10 -1.47
CA THR A 839 1.82 1.50 -1.16
C THR A 839 2.74 1.62 0.06
N ASP A 840 2.72 0.64 0.97
CA ASP A 840 3.61 0.62 2.13
C ASP A 840 4.44 -0.68 2.19
N PRO A 841 5.70 -0.68 1.72
CA PRO A 841 6.59 -1.82 1.83
C PRO A 841 7.08 -2.07 3.27
N ALA A 842 6.82 -1.17 4.23
CA ALA A 842 7.11 -1.40 5.64
C ALA A 842 6.20 -2.48 6.25
N VAL A 843 5.04 -2.76 5.64
CA VAL A 843 4.09 -3.81 6.07
C VAL A 843 4.66 -5.23 5.94
N GLY A 844 5.86 -5.40 5.40
CA GLY A 844 6.54 -6.69 5.41
C GLY A 844 6.78 -7.27 4.02
N ILE A 845 6.06 -8.31 3.64
CA ILE A 845 6.26 -9.01 2.37
C ILE A 845 5.21 -8.56 1.37
N VAL A 846 5.64 -8.14 0.17
CA VAL A 846 4.74 -7.85 -0.95
C VAL A 846 4.16 -9.17 -1.48
N SER A 847 2.98 -9.52 -1.01
CA SER A 847 2.31 -10.79 -1.30
C SER A 847 0.82 -10.57 -1.50
N MET A 848 0.22 -11.34 -2.40
CA MET A 848 -1.23 -11.37 -2.64
C MET A 848 -2.02 -11.66 -1.35
N LEU A 849 -1.53 -12.61 -0.54
CA LEU A 849 -2.14 -12.97 0.74
C LEU A 849 -2.11 -11.82 1.79
N ARG A 850 -1.36 -10.76 1.52
CA ARG A 850 -1.24 -9.58 2.39
C ARG A 850 -1.77 -8.30 1.74
N GLY A 851 -2.64 -8.43 0.73
CA GLY A 851 -3.33 -7.29 0.11
C GLY A 851 -2.54 -6.55 -0.95
N ALA A 852 -1.47 -7.15 -1.53
CA ALA A 852 -0.79 -6.54 -2.66
C ALA A 852 -1.72 -6.51 -3.89
N GLN A 853 -1.77 -5.36 -4.56
CA GLN A 853 -2.40 -5.21 -5.86
C GLN A 853 -1.58 -5.96 -6.92
N ILE A 854 -2.26 -6.56 -7.90
CA ILE A 854 -1.60 -7.37 -8.93
C ILE A 854 -1.80 -6.82 -10.33
N GLY A 855 -0.82 -7.04 -11.19
CA GLY A 855 -0.85 -6.63 -12.58
C GLY A 855 0.18 -7.37 -13.43
N CYS A 856 0.16 -7.08 -14.73
CA CYS A 856 1.13 -7.58 -15.70
C CYS A 856 2.22 -6.55 -16.01
N ALA A 857 3.22 -6.98 -16.78
CA ALA A 857 4.22 -6.09 -17.35
C ALA A 857 4.19 -6.15 -18.88
N PHE A 858 4.35 -4.99 -19.50
CA PHE A 858 4.72 -4.85 -20.90
C PHE A 858 6.20 -4.47 -21.00
N HIS A 859 6.86 -4.84 -22.07
CA HIS A 859 8.24 -4.44 -22.31
C HIS A 859 8.43 -3.88 -23.72
N VAL A 860 9.44 -3.03 -23.88
CA VAL A 860 9.83 -2.52 -25.18
C VAL A 860 10.43 -3.67 -25.99
N ALA A 861 9.91 -3.90 -27.19
CA ALA A 861 10.39 -4.95 -28.09
C ALA A 861 11.89 -4.75 -28.44
N ASP A 862 12.66 -5.83 -28.42
CA ASP A 862 14.00 -5.77 -28.97
C ASP A 862 13.91 -5.76 -30.50
N PRO A 863 14.64 -4.87 -31.22
CA PRO A 863 14.71 -4.90 -32.68
C PRO A 863 15.16 -6.25 -33.26
N ALA A 864 15.80 -7.09 -32.46
CA ALA A 864 16.23 -8.44 -32.82
C ALA A 864 15.14 -9.50 -32.71
N ASP A 865 14.03 -9.20 -32.00
CA ASP A 865 12.88 -10.12 -31.89
C ASP A 865 12.14 -10.15 -33.23
N GLY A 866 11.97 -11.34 -33.80
CA GLY A 866 11.36 -11.53 -35.12
C GLY A 866 9.87 -11.18 -35.14
N GLU A 867 9.29 -11.02 -36.36
CA GLU A 867 7.88 -10.66 -36.58
C GLU A 867 6.83 -11.59 -35.92
N GLY A 868 7.24 -12.68 -35.27
CA GLY A 868 6.35 -13.63 -34.60
C GLY A 868 6.02 -13.29 -33.13
N GLU A 869 6.64 -12.29 -32.53
CA GLU A 869 6.40 -11.84 -31.14
C GLU A 869 5.66 -10.48 -31.06
N ARG A 870 5.33 -9.87 -32.21
CA ARG A 870 4.58 -8.58 -32.28
C ARG A 870 3.07 -8.76 -32.27
#